data_6e8012f2402a1113b0e03d0e5f4ba20a
#
_entry.id   6e8012f2402a1113b0e03d0e5f4ba20a
#
_cell.length_a   1.000
_cell.length_b   1.000
_cell.length_c   1.000
_cell.angle_alpha   90.00
_cell.angle_beta   90.00
_cell.angle_gamma   90.00
#
_symmetry.space_group_name_H-M   'P 1'
#
loop_
_entity.id
_entity.type
_entity.pdbx_description
1 polymer ?
#
loop_
_entity_poly.entity_id
_entity_poly.type
_entity_poly.pdbx_seq_one_letter_code
_entity_poly.pdbx_strand_id
1 'polypeptide(L)'
;MHMANKTIKNPLRKRILRDIRKEKGKYISIFLFLTFMIAIVSGMLVTSLSMMHTYDDGIETYKLEDGHFSTNSEISVADLQKIADQADSGTAKATIYKQYFYNFDYTFEGNNNYSIRLYENREALNTYSVFEGHAPEKDGELAIDRLFAENNNLKIGDTITFDGKDLTICGTVAVPDYSCLFENNSDSMFSATTFTMGFVTADYFKEFSESKLTYSFAYRFSDRSLDDRASYDASTDLMNTLSEQLAPQGNYLTDFLMRQNNKAISFTREDMDGDTNSTVMMLYIMIALLAFIFALMTFSTIEAEAGAIGTLRASGYTKGEIIRHYMAAPAYIFLAAAVIGNIGGYTCFRKFMEDLYYHSYSLPVFKVVWNANAFLLTTVIPIAILLVINYLALRSMLGLSPLNFLRHDLSKRKKKHVTKLPDFKFLTRFRIRTILQNRSNYITMAIGILMANILFIFSASMLPILNDQTDNVLDHLIANYQYTLKAPVELDDSSAEKYCLTALADDDGKEVLVYGIADHSKYLTQVSMPAEKGDIIISKSFMKLNNYKVGDTIKITEKYGDKEYSFRIAGSFNYPAAFSVFMSIDNYNDTFGKDADYFTGYFSDKALDDLDDSFIYSTMGPSDYSKLSDQMNDSMGRMMPLMKYLSLIIFVIVIYLLSKIVLEKNAESISLTKILGYNNREIGKIYIIST
;
A
#
# COMPACT_ATOMS: atom_id res chain seq x y z
N MET A 1 -61.79 2.28 -38.88
CA MET A 1 -61.92 1.87 -37.47
C MET A 1 -60.54 1.37 -36.97
N HIS A 2 -59.72 2.31 -36.48
CA HIS A 2 -58.37 1.97 -35.96
C HIS A 2 -58.50 1.53 -34.50
N MET A 3 -58.43 0.23 -34.24
CA MET A 3 -58.27 -0.27 -32.88
C MET A 3 -56.83 0.06 -32.43
N ALA A 4 -56.73 1.02 -31.54
CA ALA A 4 -55.47 1.31 -30.84
C ALA A 4 -55.04 0.07 -30.06
N ASN A 5 -53.92 -0.50 -30.44
CA ASN A 5 -53.26 -1.61 -29.76
C ASN A 5 -52.83 -1.12 -28.35
N LYS A 6 -53.74 -1.23 -27.37
CA LYS A 6 -53.35 -1.09 -25.95
C LYS A 6 -52.40 -2.20 -25.61
N THR A 7 -51.11 -1.92 -25.62
CA THR A 7 -50.10 -2.83 -25.11
C THR A 7 -50.46 -3.24 -23.68
N ILE A 8 -50.89 -4.48 -23.51
CA ILE A 8 -51.22 -5.06 -22.21
C ILE A 8 -49.94 -4.97 -21.36
N LYS A 9 -49.91 -4.06 -20.41
CA LYS A 9 -48.77 -3.90 -19.48
C LYS A 9 -48.56 -5.25 -18.73
N ASN A 10 -47.40 -5.89 -18.94
CA ASN A 10 -47.07 -7.18 -18.32
C ASN A 10 -47.28 -7.11 -16.79
N PRO A 11 -48.22 -7.95 -16.23
CA PRO A 11 -48.55 -7.91 -14.80
C PRO A 11 -47.34 -8.11 -13.88
N LEU A 12 -46.31 -8.81 -14.31
CA LEU A 12 -45.07 -9.06 -13.57
C LEU A 12 -44.33 -7.76 -13.22
N ARG A 13 -44.43 -6.69 -14.03
CA ARG A 13 -43.79 -5.40 -13.74
C ARG A 13 -44.35 -4.71 -12.48
N LYS A 14 -45.63 -4.86 -12.20
CA LYS A 14 -46.26 -4.31 -10.98
C LYS A 14 -45.85 -5.05 -9.73
N ARG A 15 -45.44 -6.31 -9.88
CA ARG A 15 -45.02 -7.18 -8.78
C ARG A 15 -43.63 -6.80 -8.23
N ILE A 16 -42.70 -6.27 -9.05
CA ILE A 16 -41.33 -5.96 -8.67
C ILE A 16 -41.27 -5.07 -7.41
N LEU A 17 -41.96 -3.93 -7.39
CA LEU A 17 -41.96 -3.03 -6.24
C LEU A 17 -42.59 -3.63 -4.99
N ARG A 18 -43.60 -4.51 -5.16
CA ARG A 18 -44.23 -5.21 -4.04
C ARG A 18 -43.30 -6.27 -3.44
N ASP A 19 -42.56 -6.98 -4.29
CA ASP A 19 -41.59 -7.98 -3.86
C ASP A 19 -40.41 -7.33 -3.12
N ILE A 20 -39.91 -6.16 -3.60
CA ILE A 20 -38.90 -5.36 -2.88
C ILE A 20 -39.43 -4.92 -1.51
N ARG A 21 -40.68 -4.45 -1.42
CA ARG A 21 -41.27 -4.02 -0.14
C ARG A 21 -41.49 -5.19 0.83
N LYS A 22 -41.85 -6.36 0.33
CA LYS A 22 -42.03 -7.59 1.15
C LYS A 22 -40.71 -8.04 1.78
N GLU A 23 -39.62 -7.95 1.03
CA GLU A 23 -38.27 -8.38 1.40
C GLU A 23 -37.33 -7.19 1.70
N LYS A 24 -37.90 -6.06 2.19
CA LYS A 24 -37.16 -4.78 2.34
C LYS A 24 -35.84 -4.93 3.09
N GLY A 25 -35.79 -5.67 4.20
CA GLY A 25 -34.56 -5.81 4.98
C GLY A 25 -33.43 -6.46 4.20
N LYS A 26 -33.75 -7.46 3.38
CA LYS A 26 -32.80 -8.16 2.50
C LYS A 26 -32.24 -7.23 1.43
N TYR A 27 -33.10 -6.53 0.73
CA TYR A 27 -32.70 -5.63 -0.34
C TYR A 27 -31.98 -4.36 0.16
N ILE A 28 -32.38 -3.83 1.33
CA ILE A 28 -31.67 -2.71 1.98
C ILE A 28 -30.28 -3.12 2.40
N SER A 29 -30.10 -4.29 3.00
CA SER A 29 -28.76 -4.75 3.41
C SER A 29 -27.81 -4.93 2.22
N ILE A 30 -28.31 -5.49 1.12
CA ILE A 30 -27.55 -5.63 -0.11
C ILE A 30 -27.19 -4.28 -0.71
N PHE A 31 -28.20 -3.39 -0.77
CA PHE A 31 -27.99 -2.02 -1.24
C PHE A 31 -26.90 -1.31 -0.42
N LEU A 32 -26.98 -1.38 0.89
CA LEU A 32 -25.99 -0.77 1.79
C LEU A 32 -24.61 -1.39 1.59
N PHE A 33 -24.51 -2.73 1.57
CA PHE A 33 -23.23 -3.39 1.37
C PHE A 33 -22.57 -2.99 0.05
N LEU A 34 -23.32 -3.05 -1.05
CA LEU A 34 -22.81 -2.67 -2.37
C LEU A 34 -22.48 -1.18 -2.46
N THR A 35 -23.30 -0.32 -1.86
CA THR A 35 -23.05 1.12 -1.79
C THR A 35 -21.76 1.42 -1.04
N PHE A 36 -21.56 0.83 0.14
CA PHE A 36 -20.33 0.99 0.91
C PHE A 36 -19.12 0.45 0.18
N MET A 37 -19.22 -0.74 -0.41
CA MET A 37 -18.14 -1.33 -1.20
C MET A 37 -17.70 -0.40 -2.34
N ILE A 38 -18.65 0.07 -3.15
CA ILE A 38 -18.34 0.97 -4.26
C ILE A 38 -17.79 2.30 -3.74
N ALA A 39 -18.37 2.87 -2.67
CA ALA A 39 -17.93 4.15 -2.13
C ALA A 39 -16.49 4.09 -1.60
N ILE A 40 -16.16 3.07 -0.81
CA ILE A 40 -14.81 2.91 -0.25
C ILE A 40 -13.79 2.72 -1.37
N VAL A 41 -14.01 1.71 -2.23
CA VAL A 41 -13.03 1.34 -3.25
C VAL A 41 -12.90 2.40 -4.34
N SER A 42 -14.01 3.03 -4.75
CA SER A 42 -13.93 4.13 -5.71
C SER A 42 -13.25 5.37 -5.12
N GLY A 43 -13.50 5.67 -3.83
CA GLY A 43 -12.81 6.76 -3.13
C GLY A 43 -11.30 6.53 -3.05
N MET A 44 -10.88 5.32 -2.65
CA MET A 44 -9.46 4.95 -2.59
C MET A 44 -8.80 5.02 -3.97
N LEU A 45 -9.34 4.33 -4.97
CA LEU A 45 -8.72 4.28 -6.31
C LEU A 45 -8.71 5.64 -7.00
N VAL A 46 -9.76 6.43 -6.89
CA VAL A 46 -9.80 7.77 -7.50
C VAL A 46 -8.78 8.69 -6.85
N THR A 47 -8.62 8.62 -5.52
CA THR A 47 -7.63 9.43 -4.81
C THR A 47 -6.22 9.00 -5.16
N SER A 48 -5.89 7.72 -5.04
CA SER A 48 -4.56 7.19 -5.36
C SER A 48 -4.17 7.52 -6.80
N LEU A 49 -5.01 7.23 -7.79
CA LEU A 49 -4.71 7.52 -9.20
C LEU A 49 -4.64 9.02 -9.49
N SER A 50 -5.40 9.87 -8.80
CA SER A 50 -5.32 11.32 -8.96
C SER A 50 -4.06 11.89 -8.30
N MET A 51 -3.62 11.33 -7.16
CA MET A 51 -2.36 11.69 -6.51
C MET A 51 -1.17 11.28 -7.37
N MET A 52 -1.17 10.06 -7.91
CA MET A 52 -0.15 9.61 -8.86
C MET A 52 -0.05 10.55 -10.08
N HIS A 53 -1.19 10.96 -10.63
CA HIS A 53 -1.20 11.93 -11.73
C HIS A 53 -0.65 13.29 -11.28
N THR A 54 -0.99 13.76 -10.07
CA THR A 54 -0.47 15.01 -9.52
C THR A 54 1.05 14.92 -9.30
N TYR A 55 1.55 13.78 -8.85
CA TYR A 55 2.97 13.50 -8.71
C TYR A 55 3.67 13.50 -10.08
N ASP A 56 3.16 12.76 -11.06
CA ASP A 56 3.73 12.67 -12.42
C ASP A 56 3.73 14.02 -13.13
N ASP A 57 2.63 14.77 -13.07
CA ASP A 57 2.55 16.15 -13.59
C ASP A 57 3.52 17.09 -12.86
N GLY A 58 3.76 16.82 -11.58
CA GLY A 58 4.69 17.59 -10.75
C GLY A 58 6.13 17.57 -11.26
N ILE A 59 6.57 16.44 -11.85
CA ILE A 59 7.92 16.30 -12.43
C ILE A 59 8.22 17.39 -13.46
N GLU A 60 7.25 17.70 -14.32
CA GLU A 60 7.40 18.74 -15.33
C GLU A 60 7.00 20.14 -14.82
N THR A 61 5.92 20.23 -14.05
CA THR A 61 5.38 21.51 -13.54
C THR A 61 6.37 22.21 -12.62
N TYR A 62 7.00 21.46 -11.73
CA TYR A 62 7.97 21.98 -10.76
C TYR A 62 9.42 21.79 -11.22
N LYS A 63 9.63 21.38 -12.47
CA LYS A 63 10.93 21.16 -13.09
C LYS A 63 11.82 20.28 -12.21
N LEU A 64 11.33 19.10 -11.81
CA LEU A 64 12.05 18.21 -10.93
C LEU A 64 13.36 17.75 -11.55
N GLU A 65 14.39 17.62 -10.74
CA GLU A 65 15.72 17.14 -11.12
C GLU A 65 15.69 15.70 -11.64
N ASP A 66 16.68 15.32 -12.45
CA ASP A 66 16.95 13.92 -12.78
C ASP A 66 18.01 13.30 -11.85
N GLY A 67 18.61 14.12 -11.01
CA GLY A 67 19.49 13.76 -9.90
C GLY A 67 20.28 14.97 -9.43
N HIS A 68 21.02 14.76 -8.34
CA HIS A 68 21.93 15.75 -7.79
C HIS A 68 23.25 15.14 -7.36
N PHE A 69 24.25 15.99 -7.17
CA PHE A 69 25.55 15.61 -6.66
C PHE A 69 26.15 16.75 -5.83
N SER A 70 27.07 16.40 -4.95
CA SER A 70 27.79 17.37 -4.13
C SER A 70 29.30 17.25 -4.36
N THR A 71 30.00 18.34 -4.12
CA THR A 71 31.47 18.42 -4.28
C THR A 71 32.13 18.84 -2.98
N ASN A 72 33.41 18.51 -2.83
CA ASN A 72 34.22 18.86 -1.65
C ASN A 72 34.52 20.36 -1.54
N SER A 73 34.38 21.12 -2.62
CA SER A 73 34.64 22.53 -2.67
C SER A 73 33.72 23.23 -3.66
N GLU A 74 33.66 24.57 -3.61
CA GLU A 74 32.87 25.33 -4.56
C GLU A 74 33.45 25.22 -5.97
N ILE A 75 32.63 24.89 -6.94
CA ILE A 75 32.94 24.84 -8.37
C ILE A 75 31.92 25.68 -9.11
N SER A 76 32.38 26.47 -10.09
CA SER A 76 31.44 27.27 -10.88
C SER A 76 30.48 26.37 -11.70
N VAL A 77 29.21 26.73 -11.76
CA VAL A 77 28.24 26.03 -12.62
C VAL A 77 28.69 26.00 -14.09
N ALA A 78 29.35 27.06 -14.54
CA ALA A 78 29.86 27.16 -15.94
C ALA A 78 30.96 26.12 -16.23
N ASP A 79 31.82 25.81 -15.25
CA ASP A 79 32.88 24.81 -15.42
C ASP A 79 32.32 23.40 -15.31
N LEU A 80 31.38 23.14 -14.37
CA LEU A 80 30.65 21.87 -14.30
C LEU A 80 29.84 21.62 -15.59
N GLN A 81 29.22 22.63 -16.17
CA GLN A 81 28.50 22.51 -17.43
C GLN A 81 29.43 22.12 -18.60
N LYS A 82 30.62 22.69 -18.66
CA LYS A 82 31.62 22.31 -19.68
C LYS A 82 32.05 20.84 -19.54
N ILE A 83 32.13 20.34 -18.32
CA ILE A 83 32.43 18.93 -18.04
C ILE A 83 31.22 18.06 -18.44
N ALA A 84 30.02 18.45 -18.03
CA ALA A 84 28.80 17.72 -18.37
C ALA A 84 28.55 17.65 -19.88
N ASP A 85 28.91 18.69 -20.63
CA ASP A 85 28.80 18.72 -22.11
C ASP A 85 29.75 17.70 -22.80
N GLN A 86 30.73 17.13 -22.08
CA GLN A 86 31.67 16.12 -22.60
C GLN A 86 31.19 14.68 -22.30
N ALA A 87 30.17 14.52 -21.45
CA ALA A 87 29.63 13.20 -21.17
C ALA A 87 29.04 12.60 -22.46
N ASP A 88 29.41 11.35 -22.77
CA ASP A 88 28.98 10.63 -23.99
C ASP A 88 27.56 10.06 -23.86
N SER A 89 26.66 10.84 -23.32
CA SER A 89 25.26 10.42 -23.08
C SER A 89 24.37 10.47 -24.34
N GLY A 90 24.95 10.48 -25.51
CA GLY A 90 24.22 10.50 -26.79
C GLY A 90 23.32 11.73 -26.97
N THR A 91 22.02 11.57 -26.82
CA THR A 91 21.02 12.64 -26.94
C THR A 91 20.68 13.34 -25.62
N ALA A 92 21.06 12.75 -24.49
CA ALA A 92 20.70 13.25 -23.17
C ALA A 92 21.71 14.24 -22.61
N LYS A 93 21.59 15.49 -23.00
CA LYS A 93 22.43 16.57 -22.44
C LYS A 93 21.90 17.00 -21.08
N ALA A 94 22.75 16.95 -20.05
CA ALA A 94 22.46 17.45 -18.72
C ALA A 94 22.67 18.96 -18.62
N THR A 95 21.74 19.68 -18.02
CA THR A 95 21.92 21.07 -17.59
C THR A 95 22.12 21.08 -16.09
N ILE A 96 23.18 21.75 -15.63
CA ILE A 96 23.57 21.79 -14.21
C ILE A 96 23.00 23.05 -13.55
N TYR A 97 22.47 22.89 -12.36
CA TYR A 97 21.90 23.96 -11.55
C TYR A 97 22.55 23.96 -10.16
N LYS A 98 22.79 25.15 -9.62
CA LYS A 98 23.24 25.34 -8.24
C LYS A 98 22.10 25.03 -7.28
N GLN A 99 22.35 24.20 -6.25
CA GLN A 99 21.39 23.80 -5.22
C GLN A 99 22.07 23.72 -3.84
N TYR A 100 22.86 24.74 -3.49
CA TYR A 100 23.57 24.79 -2.22
C TYR A 100 22.58 24.79 -1.05
N PHE A 101 22.97 24.17 0.05
CA PHE A 101 22.15 24.12 1.25
C PHE A 101 23.00 24.12 2.51
N TYR A 102 22.36 24.52 3.61
CA TYR A 102 22.86 24.34 4.96
C TYR A 102 22.02 23.28 5.67
N ASN A 103 22.66 22.44 6.49
CA ASN A 103 21.96 21.61 7.48
C ASN A 103 22.18 22.23 8.86
N PHE A 104 21.09 22.48 9.56
CA PHE A 104 21.11 22.98 10.93
C PHE A 104 20.29 22.08 11.84
N ASP A 105 20.91 21.67 12.96
CA ASP A 105 20.18 21.11 14.07
C ASP A 105 19.65 22.23 14.94
N TYR A 106 18.45 22.09 15.45
CA TYR A 106 17.85 23.07 16.33
C TYR A 106 16.99 22.43 17.42
N THR A 107 16.80 23.20 18.52
CA THR A 107 15.97 22.78 19.65
C THR A 107 14.58 23.40 19.52
N PHE A 108 13.57 22.58 19.60
CA PHE A 108 12.18 23.00 19.61
C PHE A 108 11.45 22.37 20.81
N GLU A 109 10.74 23.18 21.60
CA GLU A 109 10.06 22.74 22.83
C GLU A 109 10.94 21.94 23.83
N GLY A 110 12.25 22.21 23.85
CA GLY A 110 13.22 21.53 24.72
C GLY A 110 13.71 20.17 24.19
N ASN A 111 13.36 19.80 22.96
CA ASN A 111 13.86 18.63 22.26
C ASN A 111 14.91 19.06 21.21
N ASN A 112 16.08 18.41 21.19
CA ASN A 112 17.22 18.75 20.33
C ASN A 112 17.29 17.91 19.05
N ASN A 113 16.26 17.13 18.73
CA ASN A 113 16.28 16.18 17.60
C ASN A 113 15.62 16.76 16.33
N TYR A 114 15.59 18.07 16.16
CA TYR A 114 15.05 18.71 14.98
C TYR A 114 16.17 19.16 14.06
N SER A 115 15.99 18.94 12.76
CA SER A 115 16.90 19.38 11.72
C SER A 115 16.17 20.12 10.59
N ILE A 116 16.83 21.12 10.05
CA ILE A 116 16.34 21.87 8.89
C ILE A 116 17.40 21.93 7.80
N ARG A 117 17.00 21.60 6.59
CA ARG A 117 17.81 21.81 5.38
C ARG A 117 17.39 23.10 4.71
N LEU A 118 18.23 24.13 4.82
CA LEU A 118 17.94 25.48 4.39
C LEU A 118 18.48 25.73 2.98
N TYR A 119 17.64 26.21 2.09
CA TYR A 119 17.94 26.57 0.73
C TYR A 119 17.70 28.06 0.44
N GLU A 120 18.39 28.61 -0.55
CA GLU A 120 17.90 29.83 -1.19
C GLU A 120 16.62 29.57 -1.98
N ASN A 121 15.82 30.62 -2.19
CA ASN A 121 14.55 30.49 -2.93
C ASN A 121 14.81 29.96 -4.36
N ARG A 122 14.01 28.98 -4.79
CA ARG A 122 14.20 28.19 -6.02
C ARG A 122 13.25 28.65 -7.12
N GLU A 123 13.81 29.06 -8.29
CA GLU A 123 13.04 29.53 -9.45
C GLU A 123 13.27 28.68 -10.71
N ALA A 124 14.47 28.15 -10.88
CA ALA A 124 14.91 27.51 -12.11
C ALA A 124 14.65 26.00 -12.12
N LEU A 125 14.86 25.31 -11.01
CA LEU A 125 14.76 23.86 -10.85
C LEU A 125 14.22 23.53 -9.46
N ASN A 126 13.54 22.39 -9.29
CA ASN A 126 12.97 21.95 -8.02
C ASN A 126 12.11 23.03 -7.35
N THR A 127 11.26 23.69 -8.15
CA THR A 127 10.37 24.73 -7.61
C THR A 127 9.30 24.09 -6.72
N TYR A 128 8.75 24.86 -5.79
CA TYR A 128 7.77 24.38 -4.82
C TYR A 128 6.40 25.03 -5.00
N SER A 129 5.40 24.45 -4.39
CA SER A 129 4.02 24.96 -4.34
C SER A 129 3.77 25.64 -3.00
N VAL A 130 3.33 26.89 -3.01
CA VAL A 130 2.91 27.59 -1.78
C VAL A 130 1.50 27.16 -1.43
N PHE A 131 1.29 26.68 -0.20
CA PHE A 131 0.00 26.25 0.35
C PHE A 131 -0.71 27.39 1.09
N GLU A 132 0.01 28.01 2.02
CA GLU A 132 -0.49 29.14 2.82
C GLU A 132 0.61 30.21 2.89
N GLY A 133 0.22 31.47 3.00
CA GLY A 133 1.15 32.59 3.05
C GLY A 133 1.79 32.93 1.70
N HIS A 134 3.07 33.18 1.69
CA HIS A 134 3.85 33.54 0.50
C HIS A 134 5.27 32.97 0.57
N ALA A 135 5.97 32.94 -0.58
CA ALA A 135 7.40 32.67 -0.63
C ALA A 135 8.18 33.81 0.06
N PRO A 136 9.41 33.55 0.58
CA PRO A 136 10.21 34.58 1.24
C PRO A 136 10.50 35.75 0.30
N GLU A 137 10.14 36.94 0.73
CA GLU A 137 10.38 38.22 0.00
C GLU A 137 11.35 39.14 0.73
N LYS A 138 11.52 38.96 2.05
CA LYS A 138 12.34 39.78 2.92
C LYS A 138 13.30 38.93 3.74
N ASP A 139 14.40 39.57 4.15
CA ASP A 139 15.35 38.95 5.07
C ASP A 139 14.72 38.62 6.39
N GLY A 140 15.04 37.43 6.92
CA GLY A 140 14.42 36.86 8.13
C GLY A 140 13.08 36.17 7.92
N GLU A 141 12.53 36.17 6.70
CA GLU A 141 11.37 35.36 6.34
C GLU A 141 11.79 33.93 5.99
N LEU A 142 10.99 32.94 6.43
CA LEU A 142 11.23 31.52 6.21
C LEU A 142 9.96 30.85 5.67
N ALA A 143 10.05 30.18 4.54
CA ALA A 143 9.02 29.23 4.12
C ALA A 143 9.46 27.81 4.50
N ILE A 144 8.57 27.04 5.12
CA ILE A 144 8.87 25.68 5.58
C ILE A 144 7.90 24.66 4.96
N ASP A 145 8.27 23.39 5.05
CA ASP A 145 7.38 22.34 4.57
C ASP A 145 6.05 22.31 5.35
N ARG A 146 4.95 22.16 4.61
CA ARG A 146 3.59 22.14 5.16
C ARG A 146 3.38 21.02 6.15
N LEU A 147 3.82 19.79 5.80
CA LEU A 147 3.57 18.60 6.63
C LEU A 147 4.30 18.70 7.96
N PHE A 148 5.54 19.20 7.93
CA PHE A 148 6.30 19.49 9.15
C PHE A 148 5.61 20.55 10.01
N ALA A 149 5.15 21.64 9.39
CA ALA A 149 4.44 22.71 10.11
C ALA A 149 3.17 22.20 10.80
N GLU A 150 2.36 21.39 10.09
CA GLU A 150 1.14 20.79 10.65
C GLU A 150 1.42 19.82 11.80
N ASN A 151 2.44 18.96 11.67
CA ASN A 151 2.81 17.99 12.71
C ASN A 151 3.32 18.66 13.99
N ASN A 152 3.98 19.82 13.86
CA ASN A 152 4.52 20.57 14.98
C ASN A 152 3.63 21.75 15.41
N ASN A 153 2.40 21.86 14.87
CA ASN A 153 1.45 22.94 15.14
C ASN A 153 2.00 24.37 14.92
N LEU A 154 2.97 24.50 14.01
CA LEU A 154 3.56 25.78 13.62
C LEU A 154 2.62 26.55 12.68
N LYS A 155 2.60 27.88 12.82
CA LYS A 155 1.73 28.79 12.05
C LYS A 155 2.54 29.89 11.41
N ILE A 156 1.96 30.50 10.38
CA ILE A 156 2.50 31.71 9.79
C ILE A 156 2.58 32.80 10.87
N GLY A 157 3.75 33.40 11.01
CA GLY A 157 4.09 34.39 12.04
C GLY A 157 4.86 33.82 13.23
N ASP A 158 4.91 32.48 13.41
CA ASP A 158 5.76 31.87 14.42
C ASP A 158 7.24 32.01 14.06
N THR A 159 8.11 31.95 15.05
CA THR A 159 9.55 32.10 14.89
C THR A 159 10.27 30.80 15.20
N ILE A 160 11.21 30.41 14.34
CA ILE A 160 12.15 29.31 14.57
C ILE A 160 13.55 29.90 14.69
N THR A 161 14.30 29.47 15.72
CA THR A 161 15.67 29.92 15.98
C THR A 161 16.65 28.81 15.67
N PHE A 162 17.59 29.05 14.75
CA PHE A 162 18.73 28.18 14.50
C PHE A 162 19.95 29.01 14.06
N ASP A 163 21.15 28.50 14.31
CA ASP A 163 22.42 29.21 14.10
C ASP A 163 22.46 30.63 14.73
N GLY A 164 21.75 30.81 15.86
CA GLY A 164 21.65 32.11 16.54
C GLY A 164 20.82 33.19 15.85
N LYS A 165 20.05 32.81 14.80
CA LYS A 165 19.18 33.70 14.05
C LYS A 165 17.71 33.32 14.24
N ASP A 166 16.88 34.33 14.38
CA ASP A 166 15.43 34.19 14.48
C ASP A 166 14.79 34.39 13.10
N LEU A 167 14.10 33.37 12.58
CA LEU A 167 13.40 33.45 11.32
C LEU A 167 11.90 33.30 11.52
N THR A 168 11.13 34.18 10.86
CA THR A 168 9.67 34.17 10.96
C THR A 168 9.06 33.37 9.81
N ILE A 169 8.17 32.44 10.13
CA ILE A 169 7.46 31.64 9.11
C ILE A 169 6.53 32.56 8.30
N CYS A 170 6.83 32.76 7.01
CA CYS A 170 6.03 33.57 6.09
C CYS A 170 5.07 32.72 5.24
N GLY A 171 5.35 31.43 5.09
CA GLY A 171 4.51 30.54 4.32
C GLY A 171 4.80 29.05 4.56
N THR A 172 3.82 28.22 4.20
CA THR A 172 3.99 26.77 4.15
C THR A 172 3.98 26.31 2.69
N VAL A 173 4.88 25.38 2.36
CA VAL A 173 5.14 24.93 1.00
C VAL A 173 5.06 23.40 0.89
N ALA A 174 4.78 22.90 -0.30
CA ALA A 174 5.01 21.52 -0.67
C ALA A 174 6.17 21.44 -1.66
N VAL A 175 7.12 20.58 -1.37
CA VAL A 175 8.41 20.50 -2.05
C VAL A 175 8.50 19.15 -2.78
N PRO A 176 8.30 19.12 -4.12
CA PRO A 176 8.18 17.84 -4.86
C PRO A 176 9.44 16.98 -4.87
N ASP A 177 10.64 17.53 -4.77
CA ASP A 177 11.90 16.80 -4.61
C ASP A 177 12.07 16.22 -3.18
N TYR A 178 11.18 16.61 -2.25
CA TYR A 178 11.02 16.05 -0.92
C TYR A 178 9.56 15.70 -0.65
N SER A 179 8.92 14.99 -1.59
CA SER A 179 7.55 14.49 -1.37
C SER A 179 7.45 13.61 -0.13
N CYS A 180 8.54 12.93 0.23
CA CYS A 180 8.78 12.32 1.54
C CYS A 180 9.96 13.01 2.22
N LEU A 181 9.81 13.39 3.49
CA LEU A 181 10.80 14.12 4.26
C LEU A 181 11.93 13.21 4.77
N PHE A 182 12.69 12.60 3.84
CA PHE A 182 13.93 11.90 4.14
C PHE A 182 15.04 12.92 4.39
N GLU A 183 15.66 12.88 5.56
CA GLU A 183 16.82 13.70 5.84
C GLU A 183 18.03 13.20 5.03
N ASN A 184 18.26 11.89 5.03
CA ASN A 184 19.27 11.22 4.23
C ASN A 184 18.64 10.11 3.39
N ASN A 185 19.16 9.89 2.19
CA ASN A 185 18.66 8.83 1.30
C ASN A 185 18.90 7.42 1.89
N SER A 186 19.83 7.29 2.80
CA SER A 186 20.18 6.07 3.53
C SER A 186 19.23 5.74 4.67
N ASP A 187 18.40 6.69 5.11
CA ASP A 187 17.47 6.48 6.21
C ASP A 187 16.48 5.37 5.87
N SER A 188 16.12 4.57 6.86
CA SER A 188 15.14 3.48 6.70
C SER A 188 13.72 4.02 6.51
N MET A 189 13.45 5.20 7.09
CA MET A 189 12.14 5.88 7.02
C MET A 189 12.32 7.40 7.13
N PHE A 190 11.44 8.14 6.50
CA PHE A 190 11.36 9.60 6.62
C PHE A 190 10.76 10.02 7.97
N SER A 191 11.02 11.26 8.38
CA SER A 191 10.44 11.85 9.59
C SER A 191 9.88 13.23 9.31
N ALA A 192 8.59 13.30 9.10
CA ALA A 192 7.88 14.56 8.90
C ALA A 192 7.64 15.35 10.19
N THR A 193 8.11 14.84 11.31
CA THR A 193 8.03 15.50 12.63
C THR A 193 9.32 16.20 13.02
N THR A 194 10.48 15.64 12.63
CA THR A 194 11.78 16.11 13.09
C THR A 194 12.63 16.77 12.00
N PHE A 195 12.37 16.49 10.72
CA PHE A 195 13.11 17.05 9.59
C PHE A 195 12.22 17.90 8.71
N THR A 196 12.76 19.03 8.24
CA THR A 196 12.09 19.92 7.28
C THR A 196 13.06 20.58 6.29
N MET A 197 12.52 21.03 5.15
CA MET A 197 13.21 22.01 4.31
C MET A 197 12.72 23.41 4.65
N GLY A 198 13.65 24.35 4.56
CA GLY A 198 13.39 25.77 4.69
C GLY A 198 13.90 26.53 3.46
N PHE A 199 13.22 27.60 3.14
CA PHE A 199 13.60 28.51 2.04
C PHE A 199 13.67 29.92 2.57
N VAL A 200 14.72 30.64 2.17
CA VAL A 200 14.98 32.05 2.50
C VAL A 200 15.34 32.86 1.26
N THR A 201 15.40 34.16 1.36
CA THR A 201 15.89 35.01 0.24
C THR A 201 17.36 34.71 -0.07
N ALA A 202 17.76 34.87 -1.34
CA ALA A 202 19.14 34.61 -1.76
C ALA A 202 20.18 35.51 -1.05
N ASP A 203 19.77 36.70 -0.60
CA ASP A 203 20.67 37.61 0.13
C ASP A 203 20.81 37.17 1.60
N TYR A 204 19.73 36.77 2.24
CA TYR A 204 19.79 36.26 3.60
C TYR A 204 20.50 34.91 3.70
N PHE A 205 20.41 34.05 2.66
CA PHE A 205 21.12 32.78 2.58
C PHE A 205 22.65 32.95 2.70
N LYS A 206 23.21 34.04 2.18
CA LYS A 206 24.66 34.33 2.25
C LYS A 206 25.14 34.81 3.63
N GLU A 207 24.21 35.11 4.54
CA GLU A 207 24.55 35.54 5.91
C GLU A 207 24.94 34.41 6.85
N PHE A 208 24.71 33.16 6.44
CA PHE A 208 25.09 31.98 7.24
C PHE A 208 26.57 31.62 7.01
N SER A 209 27.16 30.89 7.96
CA SER A 209 28.58 30.55 7.93
C SER A 209 28.89 29.55 6.80
N GLU A 210 29.80 29.90 5.91
CA GLU A 210 30.25 29.07 4.79
C GLU A 210 30.79 27.69 5.27
N SER A 211 31.28 27.57 6.49
CA SER A 211 31.82 26.33 7.04
C SER A 211 30.77 25.20 7.15
N LYS A 212 29.49 25.55 7.11
CA LYS A 212 28.38 24.59 7.14
C LYS A 212 27.71 24.41 5.77
N LEU A 213 28.24 25.09 4.73
CA LEU A 213 27.66 25.06 3.39
C LEU A 213 27.99 23.75 2.68
N THR A 214 26.98 23.09 2.15
CA THR A 214 27.14 21.96 1.25
C THR A 214 27.05 22.44 -0.19
N TYR A 215 28.12 22.21 -0.98
CA TYR A 215 28.18 22.55 -2.39
C TYR A 215 27.47 21.50 -3.23
N SER A 216 26.16 21.61 -3.30
CA SER A 216 25.30 20.69 -4.04
C SER A 216 24.86 21.28 -5.38
N PHE A 217 24.72 20.40 -6.37
CA PHE A 217 24.30 20.75 -7.73
C PHE A 217 23.27 19.72 -8.17
N ALA A 218 22.20 20.17 -8.80
CA ALA A 218 21.23 19.28 -9.43
C ALA A 218 21.38 19.33 -10.95
N TYR A 219 21.02 18.24 -11.62
CA TYR A 219 21.01 18.18 -13.07
C TYR A 219 19.66 17.77 -13.62
N ARG A 220 19.38 18.24 -14.84
CA ARG A 220 18.17 17.89 -15.57
C ARG A 220 18.51 17.62 -17.03
N PHE A 221 18.07 16.48 -17.55
CA PHE A 221 18.26 16.13 -18.94
C PHE A 221 17.33 16.92 -19.86
N SER A 222 17.86 17.30 -21.04
CA SER A 222 17.08 17.98 -22.08
C SER A 222 16.05 17.08 -22.73
N ASP A 223 16.32 15.76 -22.85
CA ASP A 223 15.39 14.77 -23.36
C ASP A 223 14.51 14.26 -22.21
N ARG A 224 13.23 14.61 -22.26
CA ARG A 224 12.24 14.22 -21.25
C ARG A 224 11.54 12.89 -21.56
N SER A 225 11.90 12.23 -22.67
CA SER A 225 11.33 10.95 -23.08
C SER A 225 12.16 9.74 -22.64
N LEU A 226 13.26 9.97 -21.91
CA LEU A 226 14.10 8.91 -21.39
C LEU A 226 13.31 8.03 -20.42
N ASP A 227 13.38 6.72 -20.65
CA ASP A 227 12.93 5.76 -19.64
C ASP A 227 13.92 5.66 -18.48
N ASP A 228 13.56 4.92 -17.43
CA ASP A 228 14.38 4.81 -16.21
C ASP A 228 15.76 4.23 -16.51
N ARG A 229 15.88 3.28 -17.46
CA ARG A 229 17.15 2.67 -17.85
C ARG A 229 18.04 3.66 -18.58
N ALA A 230 17.51 4.33 -19.61
CA ALA A 230 18.28 5.33 -20.36
C ALA A 230 18.70 6.51 -19.49
N SER A 231 17.83 6.93 -18.54
CA SER A 231 18.15 7.96 -17.55
C SER A 231 19.25 7.52 -16.59
N TYR A 232 19.24 6.25 -16.16
CA TYR A 232 20.28 5.68 -15.31
C TYR A 232 21.63 5.63 -16.04
N ASP A 233 21.65 5.13 -17.28
CA ASP A 233 22.88 5.05 -18.10
C ASP A 233 23.46 6.44 -18.35
N ALA A 234 22.64 7.43 -18.72
CA ALA A 234 23.07 8.82 -18.91
C ALA A 234 23.57 9.47 -17.60
N SER A 235 22.95 9.16 -16.47
CA SER A 235 23.42 9.65 -15.16
C SER A 235 24.75 9.01 -14.75
N THR A 236 24.95 7.74 -15.08
CA THR A 236 26.21 7.03 -14.83
C THR A 236 27.34 7.61 -15.66
N ASP A 237 27.11 7.90 -16.94
CA ASP A 237 28.08 8.55 -17.81
C ASP A 237 28.45 9.94 -17.29
N LEU A 238 27.46 10.72 -16.86
CA LEU A 238 27.69 12.03 -16.24
C LEU A 238 28.53 11.90 -14.95
N MET A 239 28.21 10.97 -14.07
CA MET A 239 28.96 10.73 -12.83
C MET A 239 30.42 10.36 -13.12
N ASN A 240 30.66 9.44 -14.05
CA ASN A 240 32.00 9.03 -14.44
C ASN A 240 32.78 10.18 -15.03
N THR A 241 32.18 10.95 -15.95
CA THR A 241 32.84 12.12 -16.58
C THR A 241 33.19 13.21 -15.55
N LEU A 242 32.26 13.52 -14.63
CA LEU A 242 32.53 14.46 -13.53
C LEU A 242 33.67 13.96 -12.65
N SER A 243 33.65 12.69 -12.24
CA SER A 243 34.68 12.09 -11.37
C SER A 243 36.06 12.15 -12.04
N GLU A 244 36.18 11.78 -13.31
CA GLU A 244 37.43 11.78 -14.09
C GLU A 244 38.00 13.21 -14.29
N GLN A 245 37.15 14.18 -14.55
CA GLN A 245 37.56 15.53 -14.85
C GLN A 245 37.86 16.39 -13.59
N LEU A 246 37.20 16.08 -12.47
CA LEU A 246 37.39 16.79 -11.20
C LEU A 246 38.62 16.29 -10.42
N ALA A 247 38.92 15.00 -10.47
CA ALA A 247 40.03 14.40 -9.71
C ALA A 247 41.42 15.08 -9.99
N PRO A 248 41.83 15.39 -11.24
CA PRO A 248 43.09 16.08 -11.51
C PRO A 248 43.17 17.48 -10.91
N GLN A 249 42.04 18.11 -10.61
CA GLN A 249 41.94 19.45 -10.04
C GLN A 249 41.92 19.44 -8.50
N GLY A 250 42.03 18.27 -7.87
CA GLY A 250 41.91 18.08 -6.42
C GLY A 250 40.47 18.15 -5.92
N ASN A 251 39.51 18.13 -6.82
CA ASN A 251 38.07 18.09 -6.51
C ASN A 251 37.50 16.67 -6.67
N TYR A 252 36.53 16.34 -5.90
CA TYR A 252 35.81 15.04 -5.99
C TYR A 252 34.35 15.19 -5.63
N LEU A 253 33.56 14.22 -6.10
CA LEU A 253 32.18 14.09 -5.72
C LEU A 253 32.10 13.53 -4.29
N THR A 254 31.39 14.23 -3.42
CA THR A 254 31.11 13.76 -2.04
C THR A 254 29.80 12.98 -1.98
N ASP A 255 28.92 13.22 -2.95
CA ASP A 255 27.65 12.51 -3.12
C ASP A 255 27.23 12.57 -4.60
N PHE A 256 26.52 11.54 -5.07
CA PHE A 256 25.87 11.51 -6.38
C PHE A 256 24.60 10.65 -6.30
N LEU A 257 23.44 11.28 -6.42
CA LEU A 257 22.15 10.61 -6.25
C LEU A 257 21.27 10.83 -7.48
N MET A 258 20.93 9.74 -8.15
CA MET A 258 20.02 9.73 -9.29
C MET A 258 18.56 9.79 -8.80
N ARG A 259 17.66 10.42 -9.55
CA ARG A 259 16.24 10.55 -9.18
C ARG A 259 15.59 9.20 -8.84
N GLN A 260 15.87 8.14 -9.63
CA GLN A 260 15.31 6.81 -9.42
C GLN A 260 15.72 6.17 -8.08
N ASN A 261 16.87 6.59 -7.55
CA ASN A 261 17.43 6.09 -6.28
C ASN A 261 17.16 7.08 -5.12
N ASN A 262 16.58 8.24 -5.41
CA ASN A 262 16.25 9.24 -4.40
C ASN A 262 14.92 8.90 -3.72
N LYS A 263 14.98 8.36 -2.51
CA LYS A 263 13.80 7.98 -1.72
C LYS A 263 12.87 9.15 -1.42
N ALA A 264 13.42 10.36 -1.23
CA ALA A 264 12.62 11.56 -0.99
C ALA A 264 11.65 11.84 -2.15
N ILE A 265 12.02 11.41 -3.36
CA ILE A 265 11.21 11.53 -4.58
C ILE A 265 10.41 10.23 -4.82
N SER A 266 11.08 9.05 -4.89
CA SER A 266 10.49 7.81 -5.41
C SER A 266 9.51 7.12 -4.46
N PHE A 267 9.74 7.22 -3.14
CA PHE A 267 8.98 6.49 -2.12
C PHE A 267 7.47 6.75 -2.18
N THR A 268 7.06 8.00 -2.37
CA THR A 268 5.64 8.37 -2.49
C THR A 268 4.94 7.59 -3.60
N ARG A 269 5.57 7.48 -4.76
CA ARG A 269 5.01 6.76 -5.90
C ARG A 269 4.93 5.26 -5.66
N GLU A 270 5.99 4.67 -5.13
CA GLU A 270 6.06 3.23 -4.83
C GLU A 270 4.99 2.83 -3.82
N ASP A 271 4.77 3.65 -2.78
CA ASP A 271 3.73 3.41 -1.77
C ASP A 271 2.32 3.54 -2.36
N MET A 272 2.06 4.55 -3.18
CA MET A 272 0.77 4.72 -3.86
C MET A 272 0.45 3.57 -4.84
N ASP A 273 1.45 3.03 -5.53
CA ASP A 273 1.30 1.84 -6.37
C ASP A 273 0.95 0.61 -5.52
N GLY A 274 1.61 0.44 -4.37
CA GLY A 274 1.31 -0.60 -3.38
C GLY A 274 -0.12 -0.51 -2.84
N ASP A 275 -0.57 0.69 -2.48
CA ASP A 275 -1.93 0.96 -2.02
C ASP A 275 -2.98 0.66 -3.10
N THR A 276 -2.70 1.05 -4.34
CA THR A 276 -3.57 0.76 -5.48
C THR A 276 -3.74 -0.74 -5.68
N ASN A 277 -2.65 -1.50 -5.67
CA ASN A 277 -2.66 -2.96 -5.82
C ASN A 277 -3.41 -3.64 -4.66
N SER A 278 -3.17 -3.21 -3.42
CA SER A 278 -3.86 -3.70 -2.22
C SER A 278 -5.36 -3.42 -2.27
N THR A 279 -5.75 -2.24 -2.73
CA THR A 279 -7.16 -1.83 -2.91
C THR A 279 -7.86 -2.70 -3.95
N VAL A 280 -7.21 -2.99 -5.08
CA VAL A 280 -7.74 -3.87 -6.13
C VAL A 280 -7.90 -5.31 -5.61
N MET A 281 -6.93 -5.82 -4.84
CA MET A 281 -7.03 -7.14 -4.21
C MET A 281 -8.23 -7.20 -3.24
N MET A 282 -8.40 -6.19 -2.38
CA MET A 282 -9.54 -6.09 -1.47
C MET A 282 -10.87 -6.04 -2.23
N LEU A 283 -10.93 -5.31 -3.34
CA LEU A 283 -12.10 -5.26 -4.22
C LEU A 283 -12.51 -6.66 -4.70
N TYR A 284 -11.57 -7.47 -5.19
CA TYR A 284 -11.88 -8.84 -5.66
C TYR A 284 -12.39 -9.74 -4.53
N ILE A 285 -11.84 -9.65 -3.33
CA ILE A 285 -12.34 -10.38 -2.15
C ILE A 285 -13.79 -9.97 -1.84
N MET A 286 -14.08 -8.68 -1.84
CA MET A 286 -15.43 -8.16 -1.58
C MET A 286 -16.43 -8.57 -2.68
N ILE A 287 -16.02 -8.57 -3.95
CA ILE A 287 -16.86 -9.04 -5.07
C ILE A 287 -17.17 -10.54 -4.90
N ALA A 288 -16.16 -11.35 -4.54
CA ALA A 288 -16.37 -12.79 -4.32
C ALA A 288 -17.36 -13.06 -3.19
N LEU A 289 -17.25 -12.33 -2.08
CA LEU A 289 -18.20 -12.42 -0.96
C LEU A 289 -19.63 -12.02 -1.37
N LEU A 290 -19.77 -10.88 -2.07
CA LEU A 290 -21.06 -10.44 -2.58
C LEU A 290 -21.68 -11.43 -3.56
N ALA A 291 -20.89 -11.94 -4.50
CA ALA A 291 -21.32 -12.92 -5.48
C ALA A 291 -21.86 -14.18 -4.82
N PHE A 292 -21.16 -14.66 -3.79
CA PHE A 292 -21.59 -15.80 -2.98
C PHE A 292 -22.93 -15.54 -2.28
N ILE A 293 -23.05 -14.39 -1.59
CA ILE A 293 -24.28 -13.99 -0.90
C ILE A 293 -25.44 -13.87 -1.90
N PHE A 294 -25.20 -13.26 -3.05
CA PHE A 294 -26.22 -13.12 -4.09
C PHE A 294 -26.69 -14.44 -4.67
N ALA A 295 -25.78 -15.36 -4.94
CA ALA A 295 -26.13 -16.69 -5.41
C ALA A 295 -27.07 -17.39 -4.39
N LEU A 296 -26.70 -17.34 -3.10
CA LEU A 296 -27.52 -17.93 -2.01
C LEU A 296 -28.88 -17.28 -1.91
N MET A 297 -28.93 -15.96 -1.98
CA MET A 297 -30.16 -15.21 -1.93
C MET A 297 -31.11 -15.56 -3.07
N THR A 298 -30.56 -15.67 -4.29
CA THR A 298 -31.32 -16.06 -5.46
C THR A 298 -31.88 -17.45 -5.31
N PHE A 299 -31.09 -18.43 -4.84
CA PHE A 299 -31.55 -19.78 -4.55
C PHE A 299 -32.67 -19.77 -3.50
N SER A 300 -32.51 -19.04 -2.40
CA SER A 300 -33.55 -18.92 -1.35
C SER A 300 -34.86 -18.31 -1.88
N THR A 301 -34.75 -17.26 -2.68
CA THR A 301 -35.93 -16.58 -3.26
C THR A 301 -36.71 -17.52 -4.21
N ILE A 302 -36.01 -18.23 -5.09
CA ILE A 302 -36.65 -19.19 -6.01
C ILE A 302 -37.27 -20.35 -5.26
N GLU A 303 -36.66 -20.85 -4.19
CA GLU A 303 -37.18 -21.90 -3.33
C GLU A 303 -38.46 -21.44 -2.61
N ALA A 304 -38.45 -20.26 -2.04
CA ALA A 304 -39.62 -19.66 -1.35
C ALA A 304 -40.81 -19.39 -2.29
N GLU A 305 -40.53 -19.02 -3.55
CA GLU A 305 -41.57 -18.70 -4.54
C GLU A 305 -41.85 -19.84 -5.53
N ALA A 306 -41.40 -21.06 -5.23
CA ALA A 306 -41.51 -22.22 -6.10
C ALA A 306 -42.94 -22.47 -6.62
N GLY A 307 -43.93 -22.42 -5.75
CA GLY A 307 -45.36 -22.63 -6.13
C GLY A 307 -45.84 -21.55 -7.13
N ALA A 308 -45.49 -20.28 -6.90
CA ALA A 308 -45.83 -19.20 -7.79
C ALA A 308 -45.13 -19.32 -9.17
N ILE A 309 -43.85 -19.69 -9.17
CA ILE A 309 -43.07 -19.96 -10.40
C ILE A 309 -43.65 -21.15 -11.17
N GLY A 310 -43.98 -22.22 -10.46
CA GLY A 310 -44.64 -23.42 -11.05
C GLY A 310 -45.94 -23.06 -11.74
N THR A 311 -46.80 -22.27 -11.08
CA THR A 311 -48.10 -21.83 -11.62
C THR A 311 -47.91 -20.93 -12.84
N LEU A 312 -47.00 -19.94 -12.78
CA LEU A 312 -46.70 -19.05 -13.91
C LEU A 312 -46.19 -19.87 -15.12
N ARG A 313 -45.30 -20.83 -14.90
CA ARG A 313 -44.79 -21.70 -15.97
C ARG A 313 -45.85 -22.61 -16.55
N ALA A 314 -46.75 -23.14 -15.71
CA ALA A 314 -47.91 -23.93 -16.16
C ALA A 314 -48.89 -23.09 -16.95
N SER A 315 -49.00 -21.78 -16.65
CA SER A 315 -49.85 -20.80 -17.39
C SER A 315 -49.19 -20.30 -18.67
N GLY A 316 -48.04 -20.82 -19.10
CA GLY A 316 -47.41 -20.51 -20.38
C GLY A 316 -46.31 -19.47 -20.36
N TYR A 317 -45.92 -18.93 -19.19
CA TYR A 317 -44.77 -18.03 -19.11
C TYR A 317 -43.50 -18.76 -19.45
N THR A 318 -42.63 -18.14 -20.27
CA THR A 318 -41.34 -18.67 -20.67
C THR A 318 -40.30 -18.55 -19.56
N LYS A 319 -39.25 -19.39 -19.61
CA LYS A 319 -38.13 -19.28 -18.68
C LYS A 319 -37.49 -17.90 -18.73
N GLY A 320 -37.38 -17.33 -19.94
CA GLY A 320 -36.76 -16.01 -20.15
C GLY A 320 -37.54 -14.86 -19.50
N GLU A 321 -38.88 -14.92 -19.56
CA GLU A 321 -39.73 -13.91 -18.88
C GLU A 321 -39.59 -13.96 -17.36
N ILE A 322 -39.51 -15.15 -16.80
CA ILE A 322 -39.30 -15.33 -15.36
C ILE A 322 -37.91 -14.88 -14.96
N ILE A 323 -36.87 -15.26 -15.70
CA ILE A 323 -35.49 -14.77 -15.45
C ILE A 323 -35.48 -13.24 -15.48
N ARG A 324 -36.05 -12.60 -16.50
CA ARG A 324 -36.10 -11.14 -16.59
C ARG A 324 -36.83 -10.50 -15.41
N HIS A 325 -37.87 -11.13 -14.90
CA HIS A 325 -38.59 -10.63 -13.71
C HIS A 325 -37.72 -10.66 -12.46
N TYR A 326 -37.07 -11.81 -12.17
CA TYR A 326 -36.24 -11.96 -10.96
C TYR A 326 -34.88 -11.25 -11.07
N MET A 327 -34.41 -10.94 -12.27
CA MET A 327 -33.24 -10.09 -12.51
C MET A 327 -33.52 -8.60 -12.29
N ALA A 328 -34.77 -8.15 -12.47
CA ALA A 328 -35.08 -6.72 -12.48
C ALA A 328 -34.85 -6.06 -11.11
N ALA A 329 -35.27 -6.67 -10.00
CA ALA A 329 -35.09 -6.11 -8.66
C ALA A 329 -33.61 -5.97 -8.28
N PRO A 330 -32.75 -6.99 -8.41
CA PRO A 330 -31.30 -6.84 -8.24
C PRO A 330 -30.70 -5.75 -9.15
N ALA A 331 -31.07 -5.71 -10.44
CA ALA A 331 -30.51 -4.74 -11.38
C ALA A 331 -30.81 -3.28 -10.96
N TYR A 332 -32.05 -2.99 -10.52
CA TYR A 332 -32.39 -1.65 -10.00
C TYR A 332 -31.60 -1.30 -8.74
N ILE A 333 -31.40 -2.26 -7.84
CA ILE A 333 -30.64 -2.05 -6.59
C ILE A 333 -29.17 -1.83 -6.89
N PHE A 334 -28.59 -2.59 -7.81
CA PHE A 334 -27.20 -2.42 -8.25
C PHE A 334 -26.99 -1.05 -8.88
N LEU A 335 -27.88 -0.61 -9.75
CA LEU A 335 -27.81 0.70 -10.37
C LEU A 335 -27.93 1.84 -9.33
N ALA A 336 -28.89 1.73 -8.41
CA ALA A 336 -29.03 2.71 -7.32
C ALA A 336 -27.78 2.74 -6.40
N ALA A 337 -27.27 1.56 -6.05
CA ALA A 337 -26.06 1.45 -5.24
C ALA A 337 -24.82 2.00 -5.97
N ALA A 338 -24.72 1.78 -7.29
CA ALA A 338 -23.65 2.34 -8.11
C ALA A 338 -23.66 3.87 -8.11
N VAL A 339 -24.83 4.47 -8.33
CA VAL A 339 -24.97 5.93 -8.35
C VAL A 339 -24.61 6.52 -6.98
N ILE A 340 -25.22 6.03 -5.91
CA ILE A 340 -25.02 6.56 -4.56
C ILE A 340 -23.62 6.22 -4.05
N GLY A 341 -23.11 5.01 -4.34
CA GLY A 341 -21.77 4.59 -3.98
C GLY A 341 -20.69 5.45 -4.64
N ASN A 342 -20.83 5.73 -5.95
CA ASN A 342 -19.88 6.63 -6.62
C ASN A 342 -19.98 8.08 -6.11
N ILE A 343 -21.18 8.61 -5.87
CA ILE A 343 -21.31 9.93 -5.26
C ILE A 343 -20.58 9.96 -3.91
N GLY A 344 -20.81 8.97 -3.04
CA GLY A 344 -20.12 8.86 -1.75
C GLY A 344 -18.62 8.68 -1.88
N GLY A 345 -18.17 7.87 -2.86
CA GLY A 345 -16.76 7.64 -3.14
C GLY A 345 -16.04 8.89 -3.61
N TYR A 346 -16.59 9.55 -4.63
CA TYR A 346 -15.98 10.76 -5.21
C TYR A 346 -16.09 12.02 -4.34
N THR A 347 -16.89 11.99 -3.27
CA THR A 347 -17.04 13.13 -2.34
C THR A 347 -16.46 12.84 -0.96
N CYS A 348 -17.13 12.00 -0.19
CA CYS A 348 -16.81 11.76 1.21
C CYS A 348 -15.52 10.91 1.38
N PHE A 349 -15.50 9.72 0.77
CA PHE A 349 -14.34 8.82 0.91
C PHE A 349 -13.09 9.33 0.20
N ARG A 350 -13.24 10.00 -0.94
CA ARG A 350 -12.15 10.68 -1.60
C ARG A 350 -11.48 11.70 -0.67
N LYS A 351 -12.27 12.60 -0.09
CA LYS A 351 -11.74 13.63 0.82
C LYS A 351 -11.01 13.01 2.02
N PHE A 352 -11.57 11.95 2.58
CA PHE A 352 -10.93 11.23 3.67
C PHE A 352 -9.57 10.63 3.26
N MET A 353 -9.48 10.03 2.05
CA MET A 353 -8.23 9.48 1.53
C MET A 353 -7.24 10.58 1.13
N GLU A 354 -7.72 11.70 0.60
CA GLU A 354 -6.91 12.89 0.34
C GLU A 354 -6.25 13.39 1.62
N ASP A 355 -7.04 13.58 2.68
CA ASP A 355 -6.53 14.00 3.99
C ASP A 355 -5.47 13.02 4.53
N LEU A 356 -5.64 11.71 4.30
CA LEU A 356 -4.68 10.69 4.71
C LEU A 356 -3.33 10.86 4.00
N TYR A 357 -3.32 11.00 2.67
CA TYR A 357 -2.08 11.19 1.89
C TYR A 357 -1.39 12.52 2.24
N TYR A 358 -2.16 13.58 2.48
CA TYR A 358 -1.59 14.87 2.89
C TYR A 358 -0.98 14.86 4.30
N HIS A 359 -1.39 13.95 5.18
CA HIS A 359 -0.75 13.75 6.47
C HIS A 359 0.47 12.82 6.41
N SER A 360 0.68 12.15 5.29
CA SER A 360 1.82 11.26 5.08
C SER A 360 2.90 11.87 4.19
N TYR A 361 2.51 12.73 3.22
CA TYR A 361 3.41 13.22 2.17
C TYR A 361 3.28 14.72 1.94
N SER A 362 4.41 15.34 1.58
CA SER A 362 4.46 16.73 1.14
C SER A 362 4.14 16.85 -0.36
N LEU A 363 2.85 16.81 -0.68
CA LEU A 363 2.37 16.83 -2.06
C LEU A 363 1.83 18.22 -2.45
N PRO A 364 1.97 18.60 -3.74
CA PRO A 364 1.32 19.80 -4.28
C PRO A 364 -0.21 19.72 -4.20
N VAL A 365 -0.87 20.85 -4.46
CA VAL A 365 -2.34 20.94 -4.40
C VAL A 365 -2.98 19.90 -5.32
N PHE A 366 -3.79 19.04 -4.73
CA PHE A 366 -4.46 17.93 -5.37
C PHE A 366 -5.49 18.38 -6.41
N LYS A 367 -5.41 17.77 -7.58
CA LYS A 367 -6.41 17.93 -8.64
C LYS A 367 -7.10 16.60 -8.90
N VAL A 368 -8.42 16.56 -8.70
CA VAL A 368 -9.20 15.36 -9.00
C VAL A 368 -9.21 15.10 -10.49
N VAL A 369 -8.68 13.98 -10.90
CA VAL A 369 -8.74 13.52 -12.28
C VAL A 369 -9.75 12.38 -12.39
N TRP A 370 -10.72 12.52 -13.30
CA TRP A 370 -11.64 11.43 -13.58
C TRP A 370 -10.92 10.32 -14.35
N ASN A 371 -10.91 9.13 -13.76
CA ASN A 371 -10.24 7.96 -14.35
C ASN A 371 -11.28 6.92 -14.79
N ALA A 372 -11.36 6.68 -16.11
CA ALA A 372 -12.28 5.70 -16.69
C ALA A 372 -11.99 4.27 -16.22
N ASN A 373 -10.72 3.92 -16.01
CA ASN A 373 -10.32 2.60 -15.53
C ASN A 373 -10.77 2.37 -14.08
N ALA A 374 -10.63 3.39 -13.21
CA ALA A 374 -11.14 3.31 -11.84
C ALA A 374 -12.65 3.07 -11.83
N PHE A 375 -13.42 3.81 -12.62
CA PHE A 375 -14.86 3.61 -12.73
C PHE A 375 -15.23 2.23 -13.30
N LEU A 376 -14.50 1.75 -14.29
CA LEU A 376 -14.69 0.41 -14.86
C LEU A 376 -14.45 -0.67 -13.81
N LEU A 377 -13.33 -0.60 -13.08
CA LEU A 377 -12.94 -1.59 -12.07
C LEU A 377 -13.89 -1.59 -10.86
N THR A 378 -14.26 -0.42 -10.36
CA THR A 378 -15.04 -0.31 -9.11
C THR A 378 -16.54 -0.45 -9.30
N THR A 379 -17.05 -0.18 -10.48
CA THR A 379 -18.50 -0.09 -10.72
C THR A 379 -18.96 -1.05 -11.80
N VAL A 380 -18.42 -0.96 -13.01
CA VAL A 380 -18.93 -1.72 -14.16
C VAL A 380 -18.64 -3.22 -14.01
N ILE A 381 -17.40 -3.57 -13.72
CA ILE A 381 -16.98 -4.99 -13.58
C ILE A 381 -17.71 -5.67 -12.42
N PRO A 382 -17.76 -5.13 -11.19
CA PRO A 382 -18.50 -5.75 -10.08
C PRO A 382 -19.98 -5.97 -10.41
N ILE A 383 -20.65 -4.97 -10.95
CA ILE A 383 -22.07 -5.09 -11.33
C ILE A 383 -22.26 -6.15 -12.40
N ALA A 384 -21.42 -6.17 -13.43
CA ALA A 384 -21.49 -7.19 -14.49
C ALA A 384 -21.30 -8.61 -13.92
N ILE A 385 -20.31 -8.82 -13.05
CA ILE A 385 -20.07 -10.10 -12.36
C ILE A 385 -21.29 -10.52 -11.55
N LEU A 386 -21.85 -9.61 -10.73
CA LEU A 386 -23.02 -9.90 -9.90
C LEU A 386 -24.24 -10.23 -10.74
N LEU A 387 -24.48 -9.52 -11.84
CA LEU A 387 -25.59 -9.79 -12.76
C LEU A 387 -25.41 -11.15 -13.46
N VAL A 388 -24.19 -11.47 -13.91
CA VAL A 388 -23.89 -12.75 -14.57
C VAL A 388 -24.10 -13.91 -13.58
N ILE A 389 -23.59 -13.80 -12.36
CA ILE A 389 -23.76 -14.85 -11.33
C ILE A 389 -25.23 -15.04 -10.98
N ASN A 390 -25.97 -13.92 -10.80
CA ASN A 390 -27.40 -13.99 -10.55
C ASN A 390 -28.16 -14.66 -11.73
N TYR A 391 -27.82 -14.30 -12.97
CA TYR A 391 -28.38 -14.92 -14.17
C TYR A 391 -28.08 -16.42 -14.23
N LEU A 392 -26.84 -16.83 -13.98
CA LEU A 392 -26.45 -18.25 -13.97
C LEU A 392 -27.18 -19.04 -12.88
N ALA A 393 -27.32 -18.46 -11.68
CA ALA A 393 -28.08 -19.06 -10.57
C ALA A 393 -29.56 -19.26 -10.97
N LEU A 394 -30.19 -18.24 -11.52
CA LEU A 394 -31.58 -18.31 -12.00
C LEU A 394 -31.75 -19.34 -13.12
N ARG A 395 -30.86 -19.32 -14.12
CA ARG A 395 -30.89 -20.26 -15.26
C ARG A 395 -30.74 -21.71 -14.80
N SER A 396 -29.88 -21.96 -13.83
CA SER A 396 -29.66 -23.30 -13.26
C SER A 396 -30.92 -23.82 -12.58
N MET A 397 -31.57 -23.03 -11.73
CA MET A 397 -32.77 -23.45 -11.00
C MET A 397 -34.00 -23.56 -11.90
N LEU A 398 -34.24 -22.59 -12.78
CA LEU A 398 -35.37 -22.59 -13.69
C LEU A 398 -35.26 -23.63 -14.82
N GLY A 399 -34.17 -24.40 -14.86
CA GLY A 399 -34.01 -25.59 -15.69
C GLY A 399 -34.99 -26.74 -15.34
N LEU A 400 -35.46 -26.79 -14.10
CA LEU A 400 -36.39 -27.80 -13.61
C LEU A 400 -37.78 -27.72 -14.28
N SER A 401 -38.55 -28.84 -14.24
CA SER A 401 -39.90 -28.87 -14.80
C SER A 401 -40.89 -28.08 -13.96
N PRO A 402 -42.00 -27.54 -14.53
CA PRO A 402 -43.07 -26.88 -13.77
C PRO A 402 -43.62 -27.75 -12.64
N LEU A 403 -43.71 -29.07 -12.85
CA LEU A 403 -44.21 -30.04 -11.87
C LEU A 403 -43.31 -30.11 -10.63
N ASN A 404 -41.96 -30.01 -10.81
CA ASN A 404 -41.02 -30.01 -9.69
C ASN A 404 -41.20 -28.76 -8.82
N PHE A 405 -41.46 -27.60 -9.45
CA PHE A 405 -41.80 -26.38 -8.74
C PHE A 405 -43.08 -26.46 -7.94
N LEU A 406 -44.16 -27.02 -8.53
CA LEU A 406 -45.46 -27.20 -7.83
C LEU A 406 -45.36 -28.20 -6.69
N ARG A 407 -44.50 -29.20 -6.80
CA ARG A 407 -44.25 -30.20 -5.76
C ARG A 407 -43.23 -29.79 -4.71
N HIS A 408 -42.64 -28.59 -4.84
CA HIS A 408 -41.50 -28.12 -4.05
C HIS A 408 -40.29 -29.09 -4.07
N ASP A 409 -40.16 -29.90 -5.13
CA ASP A 409 -39.04 -30.83 -5.31
C ASP A 409 -37.95 -30.17 -6.21
N LEU A 410 -37.29 -29.18 -5.63
CA LEU A 410 -36.26 -28.39 -6.34
C LEU A 410 -34.85 -28.96 -6.19
N SER A 411 -34.68 -30.01 -5.38
CA SER A 411 -33.37 -30.63 -5.16
C SER A 411 -33.31 -32.02 -5.76
N LYS A 412 -32.24 -32.31 -6.51
CA LYS A 412 -31.87 -33.67 -6.93
C LYS A 412 -31.43 -34.53 -5.71
N ARG A 413 -32.17 -34.51 -4.60
CA ARG A 413 -31.71 -35.14 -3.37
C ARG A 413 -31.92 -36.63 -3.39
N LYS A 414 -30.83 -37.39 -3.20
CA LYS A 414 -30.79 -38.77 -2.77
C LYS A 414 -31.51 -38.90 -1.39
N LYS A 415 -32.17 -40.03 -1.15
CA LYS A 415 -32.88 -40.36 0.11
C LYS A 415 -32.09 -39.89 1.33
N LYS A 416 -32.75 -39.14 2.22
CA LYS A 416 -32.16 -38.68 3.50
C LYS A 416 -31.84 -39.89 4.38
N HIS A 417 -30.57 -40.16 4.62
CA HIS A 417 -30.12 -41.12 5.61
C HIS A 417 -30.51 -40.64 7.01
N VAL A 418 -31.23 -41.41 7.76
CA VAL A 418 -31.56 -41.11 9.15
C VAL A 418 -30.33 -41.39 10.01
N THR A 419 -29.68 -40.35 10.49
CA THR A 419 -28.54 -40.48 11.39
C THR A 419 -29.04 -40.80 12.80
N LYS A 420 -28.62 -41.93 13.37
CA LYS A 420 -28.88 -42.25 14.78
C LYS A 420 -28.04 -41.32 15.65
N LEU A 421 -28.71 -40.57 16.53
CA LEU A 421 -28.05 -39.64 17.47
C LEU A 421 -28.03 -40.28 18.86
N PRO A 422 -26.98 -40.03 19.68
CA PRO A 422 -26.94 -40.41 21.09
C PRO A 422 -28.09 -39.79 21.89
N ASP A 423 -28.33 -40.34 23.11
CA ASP A 423 -29.41 -39.88 23.97
C ASP A 423 -29.10 -38.54 24.67
N PHE A 424 -29.14 -37.47 23.88
CA PHE A 424 -29.08 -36.08 24.36
C PHE A 424 -30.47 -35.61 24.82
N LYS A 425 -30.51 -34.54 25.63
CA LYS A 425 -31.76 -33.82 25.96
C LYS A 425 -32.52 -33.48 24.67
N PHE A 426 -33.84 -33.54 24.69
CA PHE A 426 -34.71 -33.36 23.51
C PHE A 426 -34.32 -32.14 22.65
N LEU A 427 -34.15 -30.98 23.25
CA LEU A 427 -33.79 -29.74 22.51
C LEU A 427 -32.44 -29.86 21.81
N THR A 428 -31.43 -30.44 22.43
CA THR A 428 -30.11 -30.67 21.85
C THR A 428 -30.20 -31.66 20.68
N ARG A 429 -30.89 -32.75 20.86
CA ARG A 429 -31.11 -33.77 19.84
C ARG A 429 -31.87 -33.20 18.63
N PHE A 430 -32.86 -32.36 18.89
CA PHE A 430 -33.65 -31.69 17.86
C PHE A 430 -32.77 -30.71 17.06
N ARG A 431 -31.95 -29.87 17.71
CA ARG A 431 -31.01 -28.98 17.08
C ARG A 431 -30.01 -29.71 16.18
N ILE A 432 -29.32 -30.72 16.71
CA ILE A 432 -28.37 -31.51 15.96
C ILE A 432 -29.05 -32.13 14.73
N ARG A 433 -30.28 -32.68 14.90
CA ARG A 433 -31.03 -33.22 13.78
C ARG A 433 -31.38 -32.16 12.73
N THR A 434 -31.79 -30.97 13.15
CA THR A 434 -32.08 -29.85 12.24
C THR A 434 -30.84 -29.45 11.46
N ILE A 435 -29.69 -29.36 12.12
CA ILE A 435 -28.39 -29.05 11.47
C ILE A 435 -28.03 -30.16 10.48
N LEU A 436 -28.06 -31.42 10.89
CA LEU A 436 -27.68 -32.55 10.03
C LEU A 436 -28.64 -32.76 8.85
N GLN A 437 -29.93 -32.47 9.01
CA GLN A 437 -30.90 -32.51 7.92
C GLN A 437 -30.73 -31.36 6.92
N ASN A 438 -30.28 -30.21 7.40
CA ASN A 438 -30.03 -29.01 6.62
C ASN A 438 -28.53 -28.65 6.46
N ARG A 439 -27.64 -29.65 6.59
CA ARG A 439 -26.18 -29.45 6.61
C ARG A 439 -25.65 -28.60 5.49
N SER A 440 -26.20 -28.73 4.29
CA SER A 440 -25.79 -27.86 3.14
C SER A 440 -26.01 -26.39 3.43
N ASN A 441 -27.12 -25.99 4.07
CA ASN A 441 -27.42 -24.62 4.39
C ASN A 441 -26.49 -24.07 5.50
N TYR A 442 -26.21 -24.90 6.52
CA TYR A 442 -25.29 -24.52 7.60
C TYR A 442 -23.84 -24.46 7.14
N ILE A 443 -23.38 -25.37 6.26
CA ILE A 443 -22.06 -25.29 5.63
C ILE A 443 -21.92 -24.01 4.81
N THR A 444 -22.94 -23.69 4.04
CA THR A 444 -22.97 -22.48 3.23
C THR A 444 -22.91 -21.20 4.09
N MET A 445 -23.65 -21.20 5.22
CA MET A 445 -23.58 -20.11 6.19
C MET A 445 -22.20 -20.03 6.84
N ALA A 446 -21.62 -21.17 7.24
CA ALA A 446 -20.28 -21.20 7.82
C ALA A 446 -19.22 -20.65 6.84
N ILE A 447 -19.30 -20.98 5.55
CA ILE A 447 -18.42 -20.41 4.52
C ILE A 447 -18.61 -18.87 4.43
N GLY A 448 -19.84 -18.38 4.41
CA GLY A 448 -20.10 -16.95 4.36
C GLY A 448 -19.62 -16.19 5.60
N ILE A 449 -19.81 -16.78 6.79
CA ILE A 449 -19.27 -16.21 8.03
C ILE A 449 -17.74 -16.25 8.03
N LEU A 450 -17.14 -17.34 7.54
CA LEU A 450 -15.68 -17.45 7.41
C LEU A 450 -15.12 -16.34 6.52
N MET A 451 -15.73 -16.11 5.35
CA MET A 451 -15.29 -15.02 4.45
C MET A 451 -15.46 -13.64 5.09
N ALA A 452 -16.57 -13.40 5.80
CA ALA A 452 -16.76 -12.15 6.53
C ALA A 452 -15.74 -11.97 7.67
N ASN A 453 -15.41 -13.05 8.37
CA ASN A 453 -14.38 -13.06 9.41
C ASN A 453 -13.00 -12.76 8.83
N ILE A 454 -12.64 -13.27 7.65
CA ILE A 454 -11.36 -12.98 7.00
C ILE A 454 -11.19 -11.46 6.81
N LEU A 455 -12.20 -10.77 6.29
CA LEU A 455 -12.16 -9.31 6.12
C LEU A 455 -12.02 -8.57 7.45
N PHE A 456 -12.78 -9.00 8.47
CA PHE A 456 -12.74 -8.38 9.78
C PHE A 456 -11.40 -8.62 10.49
N ILE A 457 -10.89 -9.85 10.47
CA ILE A 457 -9.61 -10.21 11.08
C ILE A 457 -8.47 -9.45 10.38
N PHE A 458 -8.45 -9.43 9.04
CA PHE A 458 -7.46 -8.66 8.29
C PHE A 458 -7.40 -7.21 8.76
N SER A 459 -8.55 -6.53 8.81
CA SER A 459 -8.63 -5.14 9.24
C SER A 459 -8.28 -4.92 10.72
N ALA A 460 -8.60 -5.89 11.60
CA ALA A 460 -8.36 -5.79 13.03
C ALA A 460 -6.92 -6.14 13.42
N SER A 461 -6.24 -6.98 12.61
CA SER A 461 -4.90 -7.49 12.92
C SER A 461 -3.78 -6.64 12.32
N MET A 462 -4.09 -5.71 11.41
CA MET A 462 -3.08 -4.97 10.68
C MET A 462 -2.15 -4.19 11.61
N LEU A 463 -2.69 -3.37 12.50
CA LEU A 463 -1.88 -2.58 13.44
C LEU A 463 -1.08 -3.45 14.43
N PRO A 464 -1.66 -4.47 15.09
CA PRO A 464 -0.89 -5.42 15.90
C PRO A 464 0.24 -6.12 15.13
N ILE A 465 0.01 -6.49 13.87
CA ILE A 465 1.05 -7.14 13.04
C ILE A 465 2.19 -6.17 12.74
N LEU A 466 1.89 -4.90 12.45
CA LEU A 466 2.91 -3.89 12.20
C LEU A 466 3.79 -3.67 13.44
N ASN A 467 3.17 -3.54 14.62
CA ASN A 467 3.91 -3.39 15.88
C ASN A 467 4.77 -4.63 16.19
N ASP A 468 4.20 -5.83 16.05
CA ASP A 468 4.93 -7.09 16.22
C ASP A 468 6.09 -7.24 15.23
N GLN A 469 5.91 -6.78 14.00
CA GLN A 469 6.98 -6.76 12.99
C GLN A 469 8.12 -5.81 13.40
N THR A 470 7.81 -4.63 13.93
CA THR A 470 8.81 -3.69 14.42
C THR A 470 9.59 -4.27 15.59
N ASP A 471 8.89 -4.83 16.58
CA ASP A 471 9.54 -5.50 17.72
C ASP A 471 10.41 -6.66 17.26
N ASN A 472 9.94 -7.46 16.30
CA ASN A 472 10.69 -8.57 15.72
C ASN A 472 11.95 -8.11 14.96
N VAL A 473 11.90 -6.95 14.29
CA VAL A 473 13.09 -6.36 13.64
C VAL A 473 14.11 -5.96 14.71
N LEU A 474 13.68 -5.24 15.75
CA LEU A 474 14.56 -4.82 16.84
C LEU A 474 15.24 -6.00 17.57
N ASP A 475 14.50 -7.09 17.79
CA ASP A 475 15.01 -8.30 18.46
C ASP A 475 16.01 -9.10 17.60
N HIS A 476 16.06 -8.86 16.29
CA HIS A 476 16.88 -9.62 15.34
C HIS A 476 17.83 -8.73 14.52
N LEU A 477 18.20 -7.58 15.06
CA LEU A 477 19.26 -6.76 14.46
C LEU A 477 20.59 -7.53 14.46
N ILE A 478 21.40 -7.31 13.42
CA ILE A 478 22.74 -7.89 13.34
C ILE A 478 23.64 -7.27 14.42
N ALA A 479 23.60 -5.94 14.53
CA ALA A 479 24.34 -5.16 15.52
C ALA A 479 23.50 -3.98 16.00
N ASN A 480 23.83 -3.37 17.12
CA ASN A 480 23.16 -2.16 17.60
C ASN A 480 23.35 -0.98 16.65
N TYR A 481 24.53 -0.86 16.05
CA TYR A 481 24.86 0.17 15.06
C TYR A 481 25.41 -0.49 13.81
N GLN A 482 24.94 -0.05 12.66
CA GLN A 482 25.45 -0.40 11.34
C GLN A 482 25.86 0.89 10.63
N TYR A 483 27.16 1.04 10.39
CA TYR A 483 27.73 2.18 9.66
C TYR A 483 28.03 1.75 8.24
N THR A 484 27.44 2.41 7.27
CA THR A 484 27.81 2.26 5.85
C THR A 484 28.69 3.45 5.46
N LEU A 485 29.79 3.20 4.78
CA LEU A 485 30.80 4.19 4.45
C LEU A 485 30.73 4.58 2.97
N LYS A 486 31.12 5.82 2.67
CA LYS A 486 31.31 6.32 1.28
C LYS A 486 32.56 5.74 0.64
N ALA A 487 33.59 5.47 1.45
CA ALA A 487 34.82 4.83 1.05
C ALA A 487 35.39 3.99 2.22
N PRO A 488 36.13 2.91 1.95
CA PRO A 488 36.76 2.12 3.01
C PRO A 488 37.74 2.99 3.82
N VAL A 489 37.50 3.15 5.11
CA VAL A 489 38.35 3.86 6.06
C VAL A 489 38.65 2.93 7.22
N GLU A 490 39.93 2.65 7.47
CA GLU A 490 40.37 1.81 8.56
C GLU A 490 40.20 2.51 9.91
N LEU A 491 39.66 1.79 10.89
CA LEU A 491 39.55 2.22 12.28
C LEU A 491 40.52 1.40 13.15
N ASP A 492 41.15 2.05 14.12
CA ASP A 492 41.97 1.38 15.11
C ASP A 492 41.14 0.64 16.19
N ASP A 493 39.82 0.79 16.18
CA ASP A 493 38.93 0.14 17.14
C ASP A 493 38.66 -1.33 16.77
N SER A 494 39.27 -2.23 17.53
CA SER A 494 39.08 -3.69 17.41
C SER A 494 37.66 -4.17 17.78
N SER A 495 36.81 -3.29 18.30
CA SER A 495 35.42 -3.60 18.67
C SER A 495 34.46 -3.57 17.48
N ALA A 496 34.80 -2.85 16.42
CA ALA A 496 34.02 -2.76 15.19
C ALA A 496 34.34 -3.94 14.25
N GLU A 497 33.33 -4.49 13.58
CA GLU A 497 33.50 -5.61 12.62
C GLU A 497 33.15 -5.13 11.21
N LYS A 498 34.09 -5.35 10.27
CA LYS A 498 33.91 -4.96 8.86
C LYS A 498 32.88 -5.84 8.18
N TYR A 499 32.10 -5.22 7.29
CA TYR A 499 31.19 -5.91 6.40
C TYR A 499 31.17 -5.28 5.01
N CYS A 500 30.69 -6.03 4.02
CA CYS A 500 30.34 -5.52 2.70
C CYS A 500 28.82 -5.51 2.50
N LEU A 501 28.31 -4.55 1.76
CA LEU A 501 26.90 -4.45 1.41
C LEU A 501 26.73 -3.95 -0.03
N THR A 502 25.84 -4.63 -0.76
CA THR A 502 25.36 -4.18 -2.07
C THR A 502 23.87 -4.46 -2.19
N ALA A 503 23.12 -3.55 -2.81
CA ALA A 503 21.71 -3.76 -3.14
C ALA A 503 21.59 -4.27 -4.59
N LEU A 504 20.92 -5.38 -4.76
CA LEU A 504 20.56 -5.99 -6.04
C LEU A 504 19.05 -6.16 -6.15
N ALA A 505 18.53 -6.70 -7.24
CA ALA A 505 17.12 -6.95 -7.45
C ALA A 505 16.86 -8.43 -7.74
N ASP A 506 15.74 -8.97 -7.23
CA ASP A 506 15.25 -10.30 -7.63
C ASP A 506 14.53 -10.25 -9.00
N ASP A 507 14.05 -11.39 -9.47
CA ASP A 507 13.32 -11.52 -10.75
C ASP A 507 12.04 -10.67 -10.83
N ASP A 508 11.49 -10.29 -9.70
CA ASP A 508 10.32 -9.41 -9.59
C ASP A 508 10.70 -7.92 -9.46
N GLY A 509 12.00 -7.58 -9.49
CA GLY A 509 12.52 -6.23 -9.31
C GLY A 509 12.56 -5.75 -7.85
N LYS A 510 12.35 -6.63 -6.86
CA LYS A 510 12.42 -6.29 -5.45
C LYS A 510 13.86 -6.22 -4.97
N GLU A 511 14.15 -5.22 -4.15
CA GLU A 511 15.49 -5.05 -3.58
C GLU A 511 15.88 -6.22 -2.69
N VAL A 512 17.11 -6.72 -2.89
CA VAL A 512 17.75 -7.76 -2.11
C VAL A 512 19.12 -7.27 -1.67
N LEU A 513 19.33 -7.17 -0.36
CA LEU A 513 20.60 -6.75 0.22
C LEU A 513 21.57 -7.93 0.28
N VAL A 514 22.74 -7.78 -0.33
CA VAL A 514 23.78 -8.81 -0.32
C VAL A 514 24.88 -8.39 0.65
N TYR A 515 25.04 -9.17 1.71
CA TYR A 515 26.03 -8.95 2.77
C TYR A 515 27.23 -9.87 2.61
N GLY A 516 28.44 -9.28 2.64
CA GLY A 516 29.70 -9.96 2.86
C GLY A 516 30.10 -9.88 4.35
N ILE A 517 30.13 -10.97 5.06
CA ILE A 517 30.31 -11.04 6.51
C ILE A 517 31.60 -11.80 6.85
N ALA A 518 32.29 -11.39 7.90
CA ALA A 518 33.48 -12.10 8.40
C ALA A 518 33.14 -13.54 8.76
N ASP A 519 34.03 -14.49 8.43
CA ASP A 519 33.81 -15.93 8.65
C ASP A 519 33.50 -16.30 10.11
N HIS A 520 34.03 -15.55 11.07
CA HIS A 520 33.81 -15.70 12.50
C HIS A 520 33.18 -14.44 13.10
N SER A 521 32.09 -13.95 12.49
CA SER A 521 31.38 -12.78 12.97
C SER A 521 30.91 -12.96 14.42
N LYS A 522 31.16 -11.97 15.25
CA LYS A 522 30.63 -11.93 16.61
C LYS A 522 29.13 -11.58 16.66
N TYR A 523 28.61 -11.02 15.59
CA TYR A 523 27.20 -10.63 15.48
C TYR A 523 26.30 -11.71 14.85
N LEU A 524 26.88 -12.55 14.00
CA LEU A 524 26.16 -13.62 13.30
C LEU A 524 26.59 -15.02 13.78
N THR A 525 26.69 -15.19 15.09
CA THR A 525 27.16 -16.47 15.72
C THR A 525 26.23 -17.65 15.47
N GLN A 526 24.98 -17.40 15.09
CA GLN A 526 23.98 -18.46 14.85
C GLN A 526 24.09 -19.10 13.47
N VAL A 527 24.92 -18.56 12.59
CA VAL A 527 25.04 -19.01 11.19
C VAL A 527 26.53 -19.14 10.83
N SER A 528 26.93 -20.30 10.30
CA SER A 528 28.24 -20.46 9.68
C SER A 528 28.16 -20.04 8.22
N MET A 529 29.02 -19.11 7.81
CA MET A 529 29.06 -18.68 6.41
C MET A 529 29.52 -19.85 5.53
N PRO A 530 28.89 -20.05 4.34
CA PRO A 530 29.32 -21.12 3.44
C PRO A 530 30.72 -20.88 2.93
N ALA A 531 31.55 -21.95 2.93
CA ALA A 531 32.93 -21.89 2.43
C ALA A 531 33.00 -22.04 0.88
N GLU A 532 31.96 -22.64 0.25
CA GLU A 532 31.96 -22.84 -1.20
C GLU A 532 31.56 -21.56 -1.93
N LYS A 533 32.28 -21.23 -3.01
CA LYS A 533 31.95 -20.09 -3.86
C LYS A 533 30.55 -20.26 -4.48
N GLY A 534 29.76 -19.23 -4.41
CA GLY A 534 28.38 -19.22 -4.92
C GLY A 534 27.34 -19.80 -3.98
N ASP A 535 27.72 -20.33 -2.83
CA ASP A 535 26.82 -20.73 -1.76
C ASP A 535 26.46 -19.53 -0.87
N ILE A 536 25.18 -19.43 -0.51
CA ILE A 536 24.66 -18.31 0.26
C ILE A 536 23.71 -18.78 1.36
N ILE A 537 23.60 -17.94 2.39
CA ILE A 537 22.50 -17.98 3.36
C ILE A 537 21.49 -16.88 2.98
N ILE A 538 20.21 -17.18 3.02
CA ILE A 538 19.19 -16.17 2.73
C ILE A 538 18.30 -15.86 3.93
N SER A 539 17.71 -14.67 3.98
CA SER A 539 16.75 -14.33 5.02
C SER A 539 15.51 -15.23 4.93
N LYS A 540 14.98 -15.66 6.10
CA LYS A 540 13.77 -16.51 6.14
C LYS A 540 12.56 -15.86 5.49
N SER A 541 12.46 -14.53 5.55
CA SER A 541 11.42 -13.76 4.88
C SER A 541 11.48 -13.92 3.36
N PHE A 542 12.68 -13.76 2.77
CA PHE A 542 12.93 -13.93 1.35
C PHE A 542 12.70 -15.38 0.89
N MET A 543 13.19 -16.36 1.69
CA MET A 543 12.94 -17.78 1.44
C MET A 543 11.46 -18.15 1.39
N LYS A 544 10.68 -17.66 2.37
CA LYS A 544 9.23 -17.94 2.45
C LYS A 544 8.42 -17.29 1.35
N LEU A 545 8.72 -16.02 1.03
CA LEU A 545 7.98 -15.26 0.02
C LEU A 545 8.04 -15.94 -1.34
N ASN A 546 9.23 -16.39 -1.74
CA ASN A 546 9.49 -17.00 -3.05
C ASN A 546 9.39 -18.53 -3.04
N ASN A 547 9.03 -19.16 -1.90
CA ASN A 547 8.97 -20.62 -1.72
C ASN A 547 10.29 -21.35 -2.04
N TYR A 548 11.42 -20.68 -1.84
CA TYR A 548 12.73 -21.29 -2.05
C TYR A 548 13.05 -22.37 -1.01
N LYS A 549 13.92 -23.29 -1.38
CA LYS A 549 14.40 -24.38 -0.53
C LYS A 549 15.93 -24.42 -0.53
N VAL A 550 16.50 -24.98 0.52
CA VAL A 550 17.94 -25.26 0.57
C VAL A 550 18.29 -26.19 -0.60
N GLY A 551 19.30 -25.79 -1.35
CA GLY A 551 19.76 -26.45 -2.58
C GLY A 551 19.26 -25.81 -3.87
N ASP A 552 18.26 -24.93 -3.83
CA ASP A 552 17.79 -24.19 -5.00
C ASP A 552 18.84 -23.14 -5.43
N THR A 553 18.84 -22.80 -6.71
CA THR A 553 19.67 -21.72 -7.27
C THR A 553 18.76 -20.53 -7.53
N ILE A 554 19.17 -19.35 -7.03
CA ILE A 554 18.51 -18.07 -7.27
C ILE A 554 19.35 -17.19 -8.17
N LYS A 555 18.68 -16.31 -8.91
CA LYS A 555 19.29 -15.28 -9.75
C LYS A 555 18.95 -13.92 -9.16
N ILE A 556 19.96 -13.08 -9.06
CA ILE A 556 19.83 -11.70 -8.56
C ILE A 556 20.59 -10.80 -9.55
N THR A 557 19.96 -9.70 -9.95
CA THR A 557 20.47 -8.82 -11.00
C THR A 557 20.76 -7.42 -10.47
N GLU A 558 21.63 -6.70 -11.11
CA GLU A 558 21.72 -5.25 -10.88
C GLU A 558 20.41 -4.60 -11.36
N LYS A 559 19.79 -3.76 -10.51
CA LYS A 559 18.48 -3.14 -10.79
C LYS A 559 18.46 -2.41 -12.14
N TYR A 560 19.55 -1.74 -12.51
CA TYR A 560 19.70 -1.00 -13.76
C TYR A 560 20.93 -1.46 -14.57
N GLY A 561 21.67 -2.46 -14.12
CA GLY A 561 22.82 -3.06 -14.78
C GLY A 561 22.46 -4.30 -15.61
N ASP A 562 23.47 -4.84 -16.34
CA ASP A 562 23.31 -6.06 -17.15
C ASP A 562 23.86 -7.30 -16.48
N LYS A 563 24.46 -7.16 -15.28
CA LYS A 563 25.07 -8.28 -14.59
C LYS A 563 24.04 -9.08 -13.82
N GLU A 564 24.04 -10.38 -14.05
CA GLU A 564 23.26 -11.38 -13.35
C GLU A 564 24.20 -12.26 -12.52
N TYR A 565 23.83 -12.46 -11.27
CA TYR A 565 24.55 -13.31 -10.33
C TYR A 565 23.69 -14.52 -9.98
N SER A 566 24.28 -15.71 -10.03
CA SER A 566 23.59 -16.95 -9.68
C SER A 566 24.19 -17.52 -8.40
N PHE A 567 23.34 -17.81 -7.41
CA PHE A 567 23.75 -18.30 -6.10
C PHE A 567 22.97 -19.56 -5.71
N ARG A 568 23.62 -20.51 -5.03
CA ARG A 568 22.96 -21.69 -4.46
C ARG A 568 22.63 -21.46 -2.98
N ILE A 569 21.42 -21.72 -2.58
CA ILE A 569 20.96 -21.57 -1.19
C ILE A 569 21.52 -22.72 -0.35
N ALA A 570 22.46 -22.43 0.54
CA ALA A 570 23.00 -23.38 1.50
C ALA A 570 22.22 -23.41 2.83
N GLY A 571 21.51 -22.32 3.16
CA GLY A 571 20.75 -22.23 4.41
C GLY A 571 19.90 -20.97 4.51
N SER A 572 19.28 -20.78 5.67
CA SER A 572 18.50 -19.56 5.94
C SER A 572 18.73 -19.02 7.34
N PHE A 573 18.67 -17.70 7.48
CA PHE A 573 18.81 -16.98 8.74
C PHE A 573 17.58 -16.13 9.03
N ASN A 574 17.24 -15.96 10.32
CA ASN A 574 16.12 -15.11 10.71
C ASN A 574 16.54 -13.64 10.75
N TYR A 575 16.37 -12.95 9.63
CA TYR A 575 16.62 -11.52 9.50
C TYR A 575 15.37 -10.87 8.89
N PRO A 576 14.52 -10.26 9.73
CA PRO A 576 13.24 -9.72 9.29
C PRO A 576 13.31 -8.31 8.72
N ALA A 577 14.45 -7.61 8.89
CA ALA A 577 14.61 -6.21 8.49
C ALA A 577 14.57 -6.02 6.96
N ALA A 578 15.13 -6.98 6.18
CA ALA A 578 15.16 -6.89 4.72
C ALA A 578 15.21 -8.26 4.06
N PHE A 579 14.91 -8.33 2.77
CA PHE A 579 15.26 -9.48 1.94
C PHE A 579 16.77 -9.48 1.73
N SER A 580 17.43 -10.48 2.27
CA SER A 580 18.90 -10.45 2.34
C SER A 580 19.51 -11.78 2.00
N VAL A 581 20.71 -11.67 1.46
CA VAL A 581 21.63 -12.74 1.12
C VAL A 581 22.92 -12.52 1.91
N PHE A 582 23.47 -13.55 2.52
CA PHE A 582 24.66 -13.50 3.32
C PHE A 582 25.70 -14.50 2.78
N MET A 583 26.93 -14.05 2.64
CA MET A 583 28.09 -14.86 2.25
C MET A 583 29.33 -14.41 3.01
N SER A 584 30.44 -15.14 2.93
CA SER A 584 31.69 -14.66 3.51
C SER A 584 32.19 -13.42 2.79
N ILE A 585 32.91 -12.53 3.49
CA ILE A 585 33.43 -11.30 2.91
C ILE A 585 34.40 -11.60 1.73
N ASP A 586 35.15 -12.70 1.82
CA ASP A 586 36.04 -13.15 0.75
C ASP A 586 35.26 -13.59 -0.49
N ASN A 587 34.19 -14.37 -0.32
CA ASN A 587 33.30 -14.76 -1.41
C ASN A 587 32.60 -13.56 -2.02
N TYR A 588 32.24 -12.56 -1.22
CA TYR A 588 31.66 -11.31 -1.70
C TYR A 588 32.66 -10.56 -2.58
N ASN A 589 33.87 -10.32 -2.09
CA ASN A 589 34.92 -9.60 -2.81
C ASN A 589 35.28 -10.29 -4.14
N ASP A 590 35.41 -11.61 -4.12
CA ASP A 590 35.61 -12.39 -5.34
C ASP A 590 34.46 -12.33 -6.33
N THR A 591 33.21 -12.37 -5.85
CA THR A 591 32.00 -12.35 -6.69
C THR A 591 31.83 -11.00 -7.39
N PHE A 592 32.09 -9.90 -6.67
CA PHE A 592 31.91 -8.55 -7.18
C PHE A 592 33.21 -7.93 -7.75
N GLY A 593 34.29 -8.71 -7.81
CA GLY A 593 35.57 -8.28 -8.37
C GLY A 593 36.22 -7.14 -7.59
N LYS A 594 36.12 -7.19 -6.26
CA LYS A 594 36.72 -6.21 -5.34
C LYS A 594 38.07 -6.69 -4.83
N ASP A 595 38.87 -5.76 -4.32
CA ASP A 595 40.13 -6.10 -3.65
C ASP A 595 39.89 -6.93 -2.37
N ALA A 596 40.84 -7.74 -1.97
CA ALA A 596 40.71 -8.65 -0.81
C ALA A 596 40.40 -7.92 0.51
N ASP A 597 40.86 -6.69 0.67
CA ASP A 597 40.65 -5.86 1.87
C ASP A 597 39.46 -4.93 1.75
N TYR A 598 38.67 -5.05 0.68
CA TYR A 598 37.52 -4.17 0.45
C TYR A 598 36.42 -4.43 1.46
N PHE A 599 35.83 -3.36 1.97
CA PHE A 599 34.66 -3.37 2.83
C PHE A 599 33.83 -2.10 2.64
N THR A 600 32.55 -2.14 3.02
CA THR A 600 31.64 -0.98 2.85
C THR A 600 31.18 -0.40 4.18
N GLY A 601 31.50 -1.00 5.32
CA GLY A 601 31.05 -0.49 6.58
C GLY A 601 31.46 -1.30 7.81
N TYR A 602 30.88 -0.90 8.95
CA TYR A 602 31.16 -1.47 10.24
C TYR A 602 29.89 -1.84 11.00
N PHE A 603 29.87 -3.01 11.63
CA PHE A 603 28.94 -3.34 12.71
C PHE A 603 29.56 -2.98 14.04
N SER A 604 28.78 -2.37 14.94
CA SER A 604 29.24 -2.00 16.28
C SER A 604 28.11 -2.12 17.32
N ASP A 605 28.48 -2.44 18.58
CA ASP A 605 27.55 -2.40 19.72
C ASP A 605 27.40 -1.00 20.32
N LYS A 606 28.34 -0.09 19.98
CA LYS A 606 28.42 1.27 20.48
C LYS A 606 28.57 2.25 19.33
N ALA A 607 28.24 3.51 19.61
CA ALA A 607 28.58 4.57 18.68
C ALA A 607 30.08 4.64 18.46
N LEU A 608 30.50 4.85 17.21
CA LEU A 608 31.92 4.97 16.80
C LEU A 608 32.28 6.44 16.70
N ASP A 609 32.76 7.00 17.84
CA ASP A 609 33.12 8.42 17.93
C ASP A 609 34.41 8.76 17.15
N ASP A 610 35.24 7.74 16.83
CA ASP A 610 36.49 7.89 16.08
C ASP A 610 36.31 7.92 14.56
N LEU A 611 35.08 7.66 14.07
CA LEU A 611 34.77 7.68 12.65
C LEU A 611 34.31 9.08 12.25
N ASP A 612 35.07 9.73 11.37
CA ASP A 612 34.72 11.05 10.85
C ASP A 612 33.42 10.99 10.02
N ASP A 613 32.45 11.80 10.38
CA ASP A 613 31.13 11.88 9.76
C ASP A 613 31.20 12.12 8.23
N SER A 614 32.27 12.75 7.72
CA SER A 614 32.46 12.96 6.29
C SER A 614 32.57 11.66 5.48
N PHE A 615 33.05 10.58 6.08
CA PHE A 615 33.15 9.26 5.46
C PHE A 615 31.88 8.39 5.66
N ILE A 616 30.97 8.78 6.53
CA ILE A 616 29.75 8.03 6.78
C ILE A 616 28.75 8.33 5.64
N TYR A 617 28.30 7.27 4.97
CA TYR A 617 27.16 7.33 4.07
C TYR A 617 25.84 7.20 4.85
N SER A 618 25.75 6.27 5.78
CA SER A 618 24.59 6.10 6.65
C SER A 618 24.97 5.43 7.97
N THR A 619 24.21 5.80 9.01
CA THR A 619 24.21 5.12 10.30
C THR A 619 22.81 4.60 10.58
N MET A 620 22.66 3.31 10.84
CA MET A 620 21.43 2.73 11.36
C MET A 620 21.65 2.34 12.81
N GLY A 621 20.88 2.94 13.71
CA GLY A 621 20.93 2.69 15.14
C GLY A 621 19.55 2.39 15.74
N PRO A 622 19.45 2.08 17.05
CA PRO A 622 18.17 1.76 17.69
C PRO A 622 17.09 2.86 17.54
N SER A 623 17.52 4.13 17.47
CA SER A 623 16.62 5.27 17.28
C SER A 623 15.97 5.29 15.89
N ASP A 624 16.66 4.77 14.86
CA ASP A 624 16.14 4.82 13.49
C ASP A 624 15.04 3.78 13.27
N TYR A 625 15.11 2.67 13.96
CA TYR A 625 14.03 1.67 13.98
C TYR A 625 12.81 2.15 14.75
N SER A 626 12.98 2.95 15.82
CA SER A 626 11.84 3.54 16.53
C SER A 626 11.15 4.62 15.67
N LYS A 627 11.90 5.43 14.91
CA LYS A 627 11.34 6.39 13.94
C LYS A 627 10.43 5.69 12.92
N LEU A 628 10.83 4.50 12.45
CA LEU A 628 10.00 3.68 11.54
C LEU A 628 8.65 3.35 12.18
N SER A 629 8.65 2.85 13.41
CA SER A 629 7.41 2.53 14.14
C SER A 629 6.54 3.76 14.37
N ASP A 630 7.13 4.86 14.79
CA ASP A 630 6.44 6.11 15.08
C ASP A 630 5.80 6.68 13.81
N GLN A 631 6.53 6.74 12.70
CA GLN A 631 6.00 7.22 11.42
C GLN A 631 4.88 6.32 10.88
N MET A 632 5.01 4.99 11.01
CA MET A 632 3.96 4.06 10.62
C MET A 632 2.70 4.22 11.49
N ASN A 633 2.87 4.43 12.80
CA ASN A 633 1.76 4.69 13.71
C ASN A 633 1.08 6.03 13.41
N ASP A 634 1.82 7.07 13.08
CA ASP A 634 1.27 8.39 12.72
C ASP A 634 0.52 8.33 11.38
N SER A 635 1.11 7.72 10.36
CA SER A 635 0.50 7.59 9.03
C SER A 635 -0.71 6.66 9.02
N MET A 636 -0.59 5.47 9.63
CA MET A 636 -1.63 4.43 9.61
C MET A 636 -2.58 4.48 10.79
N GLY A 637 -2.17 5.08 11.92
CA GLY A 637 -2.96 5.11 13.17
C GLY A 637 -4.34 5.75 13.02
N ARG A 638 -4.49 6.70 12.10
CA ARG A 638 -5.79 7.34 11.79
C ARG A 638 -6.65 6.49 10.85
N MET A 639 -6.04 5.77 9.90
CA MET A 639 -6.74 4.94 8.92
C MET A 639 -7.26 3.64 9.53
N MET A 640 -6.47 2.96 10.36
CA MET A 640 -6.78 1.63 10.88
C MET A 640 -8.06 1.55 11.70
N PRO A 641 -8.37 2.47 12.63
CA PRO A 641 -9.65 2.48 13.33
C PRO A 641 -10.84 2.60 12.38
N LEU A 642 -10.74 3.45 11.35
CA LEU A 642 -11.83 3.60 10.37
C LEU A 642 -12.06 2.29 9.61
N MET A 643 -11.01 1.67 9.08
CA MET A 643 -11.10 0.39 8.37
C MET A 643 -11.68 -0.71 9.25
N LYS A 644 -11.32 -0.75 10.54
CA LYS A 644 -11.89 -1.66 11.53
C LYS A 644 -13.39 -1.45 11.72
N TYR A 645 -13.86 -0.21 11.86
CA TYR A 645 -15.29 0.06 12.00
C TYR A 645 -16.08 -0.23 10.71
N LEU A 646 -15.51 0.09 9.55
CA LEU A 646 -16.12 -0.26 8.26
C LEU A 646 -16.24 -1.77 8.06
N SER A 647 -15.19 -2.53 8.36
CA SER A 647 -15.23 -3.98 8.27
C SER A 647 -16.22 -4.60 9.26
N LEU A 648 -16.37 -4.03 10.47
CA LEU A 648 -17.39 -4.44 11.44
C LEU A 648 -18.80 -4.21 10.91
N ILE A 649 -19.07 -3.08 10.27
CA ILE A 649 -20.37 -2.80 9.65
C ILE A 649 -20.67 -3.82 8.56
N ILE A 650 -19.71 -4.08 7.68
CA ILE A 650 -19.84 -5.09 6.61
C ILE A 650 -20.09 -6.47 7.22
N PHE A 651 -19.34 -6.84 8.23
CA PHE A 651 -19.51 -8.12 8.96
C PHE A 651 -20.91 -8.29 9.53
N VAL A 652 -21.46 -7.26 10.19
CA VAL A 652 -22.83 -7.27 10.75
C VAL A 652 -23.87 -7.41 9.63
N ILE A 653 -23.69 -6.71 8.52
CA ILE A 653 -24.59 -6.82 7.35
C ILE A 653 -24.58 -8.25 6.79
N VAL A 654 -23.42 -8.84 6.63
CA VAL A 654 -23.25 -10.20 6.11
C VAL A 654 -23.92 -11.24 7.04
N ILE A 655 -23.66 -11.16 8.35
CA ILE A 655 -24.28 -12.04 9.33
C ILE A 655 -25.79 -11.91 9.30
N TYR A 656 -26.31 -10.68 9.25
CA TYR A 656 -27.75 -10.45 9.15
C TYR A 656 -28.35 -11.12 7.90
N LEU A 657 -27.72 -10.96 6.74
CA LEU A 657 -28.18 -11.55 5.49
C LEU A 657 -28.19 -13.08 5.55
N LEU A 658 -27.10 -13.68 6.01
CA LEU A 658 -26.96 -15.12 6.11
C LEU A 658 -27.95 -15.73 7.13
N SER A 659 -28.10 -15.10 8.30
CA SER A 659 -29.07 -15.52 9.32
C SER A 659 -30.50 -15.44 8.79
N LYS A 660 -30.82 -14.38 8.05
CA LYS A 660 -32.14 -14.24 7.43
C LYS A 660 -32.41 -15.33 6.39
N ILE A 661 -31.45 -15.67 5.54
CA ILE A 661 -31.57 -16.77 4.57
C ILE A 661 -31.84 -18.12 5.29
N VAL A 662 -31.15 -18.39 6.39
CA VAL A 662 -31.35 -19.62 7.16
C VAL A 662 -32.74 -19.65 7.81
N LEU A 663 -33.21 -18.53 8.36
CA LEU A 663 -34.55 -18.41 8.92
C LEU A 663 -35.64 -18.61 7.86
N GLU A 664 -35.50 -18.00 6.69
CA GLU A 664 -36.43 -18.19 5.56
C GLU A 664 -36.52 -19.67 5.12
N LYS A 665 -35.38 -20.34 5.01
CA LYS A 665 -35.33 -21.77 4.65
C LYS A 665 -35.94 -22.71 5.68
N ASN A 666 -35.98 -22.31 6.95
CA ASN A 666 -36.59 -23.07 8.04
C ASN A 666 -38.02 -22.59 8.38
N ALA A 667 -38.59 -21.66 7.61
CA ALA A 667 -39.87 -21.01 7.92
C ALA A 667 -41.03 -22.01 8.12
N GLU A 668 -41.13 -23.07 7.29
CA GLU A 668 -42.13 -24.12 7.43
C GLU A 668 -41.95 -24.91 8.72
N SER A 669 -40.70 -25.32 9.06
CA SER A 669 -40.39 -26.02 10.29
C SER A 669 -40.66 -25.15 11.52
N ILE A 670 -40.38 -23.86 11.45
CA ILE A 670 -40.67 -22.89 12.50
C ILE A 670 -42.17 -22.74 12.69
N SER A 671 -42.94 -22.65 11.61
CA SER A 671 -44.40 -22.59 11.65
C SER A 671 -45.02 -23.84 12.25
N LEU A 672 -44.56 -25.03 11.88
CA LEU A 672 -44.96 -26.30 12.44
C LEU A 672 -44.68 -26.40 13.95
N THR A 673 -43.46 -25.94 14.35
CA THR A 673 -43.06 -25.91 15.76
C THR A 673 -43.98 -24.97 16.58
N LYS A 674 -44.38 -23.84 15.97
CA LYS A 674 -45.31 -22.89 16.59
C LYS A 674 -46.71 -23.46 16.73
N ILE A 675 -47.21 -24.20 15.73
CA ILE A 675 -48.50 -24.91 15.80
C ILE A 675 -48.47 -25.98 16.89
N LEU A 676 -47.35 -26.62 17.15
CA LEU A 676 -47.15 -27.60 18.22
C LEU A 676 -47.08 -26.98 19.63
N GLY A 677 -47.30 -25.65 19.76
CA GLY A 677 -47.41 -24.97 21.05
C GLY A 677 -46.09 -24.38 21.61
N TYR A 678 -44.99 -24.43 20.87
CA TYR A 678 -43.74 -23.79 21.31
C TYR A 678 -43.85 -22.28 21.24
N ASN A 679 -43.36 -21.60 22.28
CA ASN A 679 -43.36 -20.15 22.32
C ASN A 679 -42.17 -19.55 21.50
N ASN A 680 -42.23 -18.24 21.20
CA ASN A 680 -41.20 -17.58 20.38
C ASN A 680 -39.80 -17.66 20.98
N ARG A 681 -39.67 -17.74 22.33
CA ARG A 681 -38.36 -17.83 23.00
C ARG A 681 -37.77 -19.23 22.85
N GLU A 682 -38.59 -20.27 22.87
CA GLU A 682 -38.16 -21.65 22.65
C GLU A 682 -37.79 -21.89 21.19
N ILE A 683 -38.57 -21.35 20.25
CA ILE A 683 -38.27 -21.38 18.83
C ILE A 683 -36.97 -20.64 18.56
N GLY A 684 -36.76 -19.44 19.17
CA GLY A 684 -35.50 -18.71 19.10
C GLY A 684 -34.33 -19.53 19.62
N LYS A 685 -34.49 -20.23 20.75
CA LYS A 685 -33.45 -21.13 21.26
C LYS A 685 -33.11 -22.29 20.32
N ILE A 686 -34.07 -22.79 19.55
CA ILE A 686 -33.86 -23.89 18.61
C ILE A 686 -33.14 -23.42 17.35
N TYR A 687 -33.58 -22.33 16.75
CA TYR A 687 -33.12 -21.89 15.41
C TYR A 687 -32.04 -20.81 15.47
N ILE A 688 -32.13 -19.82 16.36
CA ILE A 688 -31.13 -18.74 16.46
C ILE A 688 -29.85 -19.22 17.12
N ILE A 689 -29.92 -20.00 18.19
CA ILE A 689 -28.72 -20.57 18.85
C ILE A 689 -28.06 -21.66 17.98
N SER A 690 -28.77 -22.21 17.01
CA SER A 690 -28.22 -23.18 16.06
C SER A 690 -27.57 -22.51 14.87
N THR A 691 -27.83 -21.25 14.68
CA THR A 691 -27.25 -20.37 13.65
C THR A 691 -26.05 -19.62 14.20
#